data_26e194082ffb05800e43a0a7ada3ca1d
#
_entry.id   26e194082ffb05800e43a0a7ada3ca1d
#
_cell.length_a   1.000
_cell.length_b   1.000
_cell.length_c   1.000
_cell.angle_alpha   90.00
_cell.angle_beta   90.00
_cell.angle_gamma   90.00
#
_symmetry.space_group_name_H-M   'P 1'
#
loop_
_entity.id
_entity.type
_entity.pdbx_description
1 polymer ?
#
loop_
_entity_poly.entity_id
_entity_poly.type
_entity_poly.pdbx_seq_one_letter_code
_entity_poly.pdbx_strand_id
1 'polypeptide(L)'
;MCISSWKYKSLLRSIIFLTPLFSCSLIYSQRPYAGDSIKTISPKLIKRITVLIEVFSREALLSVPSTLVPPRVIVTDKNLIFFDSLKSKASRNQLTRKIYGFVVVNTEPVYKKQFTGTSDANYQKYSGKTIRKIIVKRLNVFGADINNPAVEDNSRMENILNKTHMNTSENIIRKNLLFSEGEKISPLTLSDNERLLRQLPYIDDARIVVVPVSDEESDIMVFTKDVYSLGANYDYNGLKKGTLSVFEKNIFGMGQELGVDMPFNSALPDSPGFGAHFLANNIAKSFVNLKVYYLKGLGDKTYGFDLSRKLISSTTKYAGGISVKQMYTTAKFDTVLVPAPLKYNLQDYWLSRSFLIDKESVSRIIIGARYTNNNVFDHPIIQPDSYHNLQKYFIFLTSAAFSIQKYTKTNLIYSYGRAEDIPYGALFKFTVGREYNEFKQRTYLGGEISFSKSISRLGYFYTYSGVSGYLNKGQTEQGQVSVGINYFSNLISLGNSKIRNFVYLHYTRGFGRYANEHLNFIADNGFSGYSNDSINGRQRFSISLESVLFSPVNLYGFRFAFFGFTDLALLSGTAEYLTSGYTLSSIGVGIRFRNDNLVFNTFQIRIGYFPLAPVYSRITPVTISGEQQLHPSNFDSGPPAIIPYK
;
A
#
# COMPACT_ATOMS: atom_id res chain seq x y z
N MET A 1 -27.22 13.95 -30.30
CA MET A 1 -26.39 13.11 -31.18
C MET A 1 -25.87 11.94 -30.37
N CYS A 2 -26.52 10.78 -30.53
CA CYS A 2 -26.23 9.54 -29.80
C CYS A 2 -25.21 8.71 -30.56
N ILE A 3 -23.97 8.70 -30.15
CA ILE A 3 -22.98 7.66 -30.52
C ILE A 3 -21.94 7.58 -29.38
N SER A 4 -22.24 6.88 -28.32
CA SER A 4 -21.17 6.50 -27.33
C SER A 4 -21.51 5.30 -26.41
N SER A 5 -22.69 4.71 -26.49
CA SER A 5 -23.05 3.65 -25.54
C SER A 5 -22.81 2.21 -26.04
N TRP A 6 -22.42 2.01 -27.27
CA TRP A 6 -22.37 0.67 -27.88
C TRP A 6 -20.99 -0.01 -27.86
N LYS A 7 -19.89 0.74 -27.79
CA LYS A 7 -18.53 0.17 -27.80
C LYS A 7 -18.12 -0.45 -26.46
N TYR A 8 -18.72 -0.04 -25.33
CA TYR A 8 -18.36 -0.59 -24.03
C TYR A 8 -18.99 -1.96 -23.70
N LYS A 9 -20.14 -2.27 -24.28
CA LYS A 9 -20.81 -3.56 -24.07
C LYS A 9 -20.10 -4.74 -24.76
N SER A 10 -19.36 -4.52 -25.83
CA SER A 10 -18.63 -5.56 -26.55
C SER A 10 -17.33 -5.95 -25.83
N LEU A 11 -16.63 -5.00 -25.20
CA LEU A 11 -15.39 -5.26 -24.44
C LEU A 11 -15.69 -6.05 -23.15
N LEU A 12 -16.79 -5.75 -22.47
CA LEU A 12 -17.21 -6.49 -21.27
C LEU A 12 -17.64 -7.93 -21.58
N ARG A 13 -18.25 -8.16 -22.76
CA ARG A 13 -18.60 -9.51 -23.21
C ARG A 13 -17.40 -10.35 -23.55
N SER A 14 -16.33 -9.75 -24.07
CA SER A 14 -15.08 -10.47 -24.40
C SER A 14 -14.29 -10.89 -23.16
N ILE A 15 -14.37 -10.15 -22.07
CA ILE A 15 -13.70 -10.49 -20.80
C ILE A 15 -14.45 -11.60 -20.06
N ILE A 16 -15.78 -11.64 -20.15
CA ILE A 16 -16.61 -12.69 -19.54
C ILE A 16 -16.47 -14.03 -20.30
N PHE A 17 -16.12 -14.02 -21.59
CA PHE A 17 -15.89 -15.23 -22.38
C PHE A 17 -14.50 -15.85 -22.22
N LEU A 18 -13.54 -15.15 -21.63
CA LEU A 18 -12.19 -15.70 -21.37
C LEU A 18 -12.07 -16.50 -20.05
N THR A 19 -13.03 -16.36 -19.14
CA THR A 19 -13.06 -17.13 -17.90
C THR A 19 -13.43 -18.60 -18.03
N PRO A 20 -14.28 -19.07 -18.99
CA PRO A 20 -14.55 -20.49 -19.17
C PRO A 20 -13.44 -21.26 -19.90
N LEU A 21 -12.57 -20.61 -20.67
CA LEU A 21 -11.49 -21.28 -21.41
C LEU A 21 -10.32 -21.71 -20.50
N PHE A 22 -10.15 -21.07 -19.35
CA PHE A 22 -9.16 -21.48 -18.35
C PHE A 22 -9.62 -22.67 -17.49
N SER A 23 -10.91 -22.90 -17.36
CA SER A 23 -11.45 -24.03 -16.59
C SER A 23 -11.56 -25.33 -17.40
N CYS A 24 -11.59 -25.27 -18.75
CA CYS A 24 -11.70 -26.45 -19.60
C CYS A 24 -10.34 -27.10 -19.94
N SER A 25 -9.23 -26.36 -19.89
CA SER A 25 -7.90 -26.94 -20.19
C SER A 25 -7.27 -27.70 -19.00
N LEU A 26 -7.84 -27.58 -17.81
CA LEU A 26 -7.39 -28.29 -16.60
C LEU A 26 -8.00 -29.70 -16.45
N ILE A 27 -8.94 -30.10 -17.30
CA ILE A 27 -9.69 -31.38 -17.16
C ILE A 27 -9.23 -32.45 -18.17
N TYR A 28 -8.42 -32.14 -19.20
CA TYR A 28 -8.08 -33.08 -20.26
C TYR A 28 -6.58 -33.33 -20.41
N SER A 29 -5.93 -33.87 -19.37
CA SER A 29 -4.61 -34.51 -19.53
C SER A 29 -4.33 -35.44 -18.35
N GLN A 30 -4.95 -36.61 -18.34
CA GLN A 30 -4.48 -37.74 -17.55
C GLN A 30 -4.17 -38.90 -18.50
N ARG A 31 -2.90 -39.15 -18.74
CA ARG A 31 -2.37 -40.49 -19.07
C ARG A 31 -1.20 -40.79 -18.15
N PRO A 32 -1.15 -42.00 -17.56
CA PRO A 32 -0.21 -42.32 -16.51
C PRO A 32 1.14 -42.79 -17.07
N TYR A 33 2.23 -42.29 -16.48
CA TYR A 33 3.53 -42.99 -16.50
C TYR A 33 3.77 -43.56 -15.11
N ALA A 34 4.13 -44.84 -15.07
CA ALA A 34 4.35 -45.63 -13.88
C ALA A 34 5.66 -45.25 -13.17
N GLY A 35 5.62 -45.13 -11.84
CA GLY A 35 6.80 -45.18 -10.98
C GLY A 35 6.83 -44.07 -9.94
N ASP A 36 6.58 -44.48 -8.71
CA ASP A 36 6.78 -43.80 -7.43
C ASP A 36 5.63 -43.00 -6.84
N SER A 37 5.30 -43.45 -5.64
CA SER A 37 4.17 -43.11 -4.80
C SER A 37 4.04 -41.61 -4.43
N ILE A 38 3.26 -40.88 -5.21
CA ILE A 38 2.74 -39.57 -4.85
C ILE A 38 1.34 -39.77 -4.27
N LYS A 39 1.15 -39.39 -3.02
CA LYS A 39 -0.19 -39.33 -2.38
C LYS A 39 -1.06 -38.35 -3.15
N THR A 40 -1.90 -38.87 -4.04
CA THR A 40 -2.91 -38.12 -4.78
C THR A 40 -3.89 -37.45 -3.81
N ILE A 41 -4.12 -36.17 -4.00
CA ILE A 41 -5.18 -35.42 -3.30
C ILE A 41 -6.51 -36.14 -3.57
N SER A 42 -7.15 -36.62 -2.51
CA SER A 42 -8.40 -37.39 -2.60
C SER A 42 -9.49 -36.56 -3.30
N PRO A 43 -10.23 -37.14 -4.27
CA PRO A 43 -11.39 -36.50 -4.90
C PRO A 43 -12.45 -36.00 -3.90
N LYS A 44 -12.47 -36.56 -2.68
CA LYS A 44 -13.30 -36.10 -1.58
C LYS A 44 -12.95 -34.69 -1.08
N LEU A 45 -11.68 -34.28 -1.20
CA LEU A 45 -11.25 -32.93 -0.76
C LEU A 45 -11.70 -31.87 -1.76
N ILE A 46 -11.57 -32.14 -3.05
CA ILE A 46 -12.04 -31.26 -4.13
C ILE A 46 -13.57 -31.08 -4.02
N LYS A 47 -14.31 -32.16 -3.80
CA LYS A 47 -15.76 -32.11 -3.62
C LYS A 47 -16.19 -31.33 -2.36
N ARG A 48 -15.40 -31.38 -1.29
CA ARG A 48 -15.65 -30.58 -0.07
C ARG A 48 -15.36 -29.08 -0.25
N ILE A 49 -14.34 -28.74 -1.04
CA ILE A 49 -14.04 -27.34 -1.37
C ILE A 49 -15.11 -26.77 -2.28
N THR A 50 -15.60 -27.53 -3.27
CA THR A 50 -16.70 -27.10 -4.15
C THR A 50 -17.99 -26.89 -3.37
N VAL A 51 -18.32 -27.78 -2.43
CA VAL A 51 -19.50 -27.62 -1.56
C VAL A 51 -19.38 -26.41 -0.63
N LEU A 52 -18.18 -26.12 -0.09
CA LEU A 52 -17.95 -24.92 0.71
C LEU A 52 -18.16 -23.63 -0.12
N ILE A 53 -17.69 -23.61 -1.35
CA ILE A 53 -17.89 -22.47 -2.27
C ILE A 53 -19.38 -22.32 -2.63
N GLU A 54 -20.10 -23.42 -2.85
CA GLU A 54 -21.54 -23.37 -3.13
C GLU A 54 -22.40 -22.97 -1.92
N VAL A 55 -22.02 -23.38 -0.70
CA VAL A 55 -22.70 -22.97 0.53
C VAL A 55 -22.53 -21.48 0.77
N PHE A 56 -21.30 -20.94 0.59
CA PHE A 56 -21.07 -19.49 0.70
C PHE A 56 -21.77 -18.69 -0.39
N SER A 57 -21.97 -19.23 -1.58
CA SER A 57 -22.67 -18.54 -2.67
C SER A 57 -24.21 -18.60 -2.55
N ARG A 58 -24.78 -19.64 -1.94
CA ARG A 58 -26.23 -19.77 -1.73
C ARG A 58 -26.76 -18.90 -0.59
N GLU A 59 -26.04 -18.72 0.49
CA GLU A 59 -26.48 -17.83 1.58
C GLU A 59 -26.43 -16.33 1.21
N ALA A 60 -25.65 -15.95 0.18
CA ALA A 60 -25.60 -14.58 -0.33
C ALA A 60 -26.78 -14.21 -1.25
N LEU A 61 -27.63 -15.13 -1.63
CA LEU A 61 -28.72 -14.94 -2.61
C LEU A 61 -30.14 -14.90 -2.01
N LEU A 62 -30.30 -14.98 -0.70
CA LEU A 62 -31.61 -14.80 -0.07
C LEU A 62 -31.95 -13.31 0.02
N SER A 63 -32.73 -12.85 -0.96
CA SER A 63 -33.35 -11.53 -1.01
C SER A 63 -34.34 -11.33 0.14
N VAL A 64 -34.09 -10.32 0.98
CA VAL A 64 -35.06 -9.82 1.95
C VAL A 64 -35.96 -8.80 1.25
N PRO A 65 -37.30 -8.92 1.33
CA PRO A 65 -38.20 -7.93 0.74
C PRO A 65 -38.17 -6.62 1.52
N SER A 66 -38.08 -5.54 0.78
CA SER A 66 -38.15 -4.17 1.29
C SER A 66 -39.63 -3.80 1.50
N THR A 67 -40.16 -3.97 2.68
CA THR A 67 -41.28 -3.13 3.23
C THR A 67 -41.58 -3.65 4.63
N LEU A 68 -41.08 -2.95 5.65
CA LEU A 68 -41.74 -2.80 6.96
C LEU A 68 -40.85 -1.89 7.81
N VAL A 69 -41.38 -0.71 8.13
CA VAL A 69 -40.79 0.15 9.17
C VAL A 69 -40.88 -0.60 10.50
N PRO A 70 -39.82 -0.94 11.16
CA PRO A 70 -39.88 -1.61 12.46
C PRO A 70 -40.19 -0.58 13.56
N PRO A 71 -40.96 -0.97 14.59
CA PRO A 71 -41.19 -0.16 15.78
C PRO A 71 -39.85 0.08 16.49
N ARG A 72 -39.71 1.25 17.15
CA ARG A 72 -38.57 1.56 18.02
C ARG A 72 -38.41 0.46 19.09
N VAL A 73 -37.55 -0.48 18.83
CA VAL A 73 -37.06 -1.41 19.86
C VAL A 73 -36.03 -0.66 20.67
N ILE A 74 -36.29 -0.44 21.94
CA ILE A 74 -35.30 -0.03 22.94
C ILE A 74 -34.36 -1.24 23.06
N VAL A 75 -33.26 -1.22 22.29
CA VAL A 75 -32.20 -2.22 22.43
C VAL A 75 -31.43 -1.87 23.69
N THR A 76 -31.69 -2.60 24.75
CA THR A 76 -30.81 -2.65 25.91
C THR A 76 -29.46 -3.17 25.45
N ASP A 77 -28.50 -2.27 25.33
CA ASP A 77 -27.18 -2.57 24.81
C ASP A 77 -26.46 -3.52 25.78
N LYS A 78 -26.39 -4.82 25.43
CA LYS A 78 -25.69 -5.85 26.22
C LYS A 78 -24.22 -5.49 26.48
N ASN A 79 -23.65 -4.61 25.66
CA ASN A 79 -22.29 -4.11 25.84
C ASN A 79 -22.22 -3.10 27.01
N LEU A 80 -23.21 -2.23 27.18
CA LEU A 80 -23.30 -1.35 28.36
C LEU A 80 -23.35 -2.16 29.64
N ILE A 81 -24.17 -3.21 29.68
CA ILE A 81 -24.28 -4.11 30.84
C ILE A 81 -22.95 -4.84 31.10
N PHE A 82 -22.26 -5.28 30.06
CA PHE A 82 -20.93 -5.90 30.18
C PHE A 82 -19.90 -4.90 30.73
N PHE A 83 -19.84 -3.69 30.20
CA PHE A 83 -18.91 -2.66 30.67
C PHE A 83 -19.27 -2.16 32.08
N ASP A 84 -20.53 -2.04 32.42
CA ASP A 84 -20.96 -1.72 33.78
C ASP A 84 -20.62 -2.83 34.79
N SER A 85 -20.72 -4.08 34.38
CA SER A 85 -20.29 -5.23 35.21
C SER A 85 -18.78 -5.27 35.38
N LEU A 86 -18.01 -4.92 34.33
CA LEU A 86 -16.54 -4.80 34.37
C LEU A 86 -16.13 -3.63 35.27
N LYS A 87 -16.82 -2.48 35.17
CA LYS A 87 -16.62 -1.30 36.00
C LYS A 87 -16.90 -1.59 37.48
N SER A 88 -17.96 -2.30 37.76
CA SER A 88 -18.31 -2.71 39.14
C SER A 88 -17.28 -3.67 39.74
N LYS A 89 -16.76 -4.63 38.95
CA LYS A 89 -15.68 -5.54 39.38
C LYS A 89 -14.34 -4.82 39.53
N ALA A 90 -14.00 -3.91 38.62
CA ALA A 90 -12.78 -3.12 38.70
C ALA A 90 -12.78 -2.10 39.83
N SER A 91 -13.97 -1.65 40.28
CA SER A 91 -14.10 -0.69 41.39
C SER A 91 -13.84 -1.27 42.77
N ARG A 92 -13.75 -2.58 42.90
CA ARG A 92 -13.52 -3.30 44.20
C ARG A 92 -12.09 -3.14 44.73
N ASN A 93 -11.10 -2.80 43.89
CA ASN A 93 -9.72 -2.61 44.32
C ASN A 93 -9.19 -1.27 43.80
N GLN A 94 -8.46 -0.51 44.65
CA GLN A 94 -7.95 0.82 44.28
C GLN A 94 -7.01 0.77 43.06
N LEU A 95 -6.21 -0.30 42.91
CA LEU A 95 -5.31 -0.47 41.78
C LEU A 95 -6.08 -0.74 40.48
N THR A 96 -7.06 -1.66 40.53
CA THR A 96 -7.92 -1.99 39.39
C THR A 96 -8.85 -0.83 39.01
N ARG A 97 -9.28 -0.01 39.95
CA ARG A 97 -10.05 1.21 39.69
C ARG A 97 -9.20 2.26 38.96
N LYS A 98 -7.94 2.46 39.36
CA LYS A 98 -6.99 3.33 38.66
C LYS A 98 -6.69 2.80 37.26
N ILE A 99 -6.45 1.50 37.12
CA ILE A 99 -6.22 0.86 35.81
C ILE A 99 -7.47 0.95 34.93
N TYR A 100 -8.68 0.73 35.46
CA TYR A 100 -9.93 0.85 34.71
C TYR A 100 -10.21 2.30 34.27
N GLY A 101 -10.05 3.28 35.16
CA GLY A 101 -10.15 4.70 34.79
C GLY A 101 -9.06 5.17 33.82
N PHE A 102 -7.95 4.44 33.78
CA PHE A 102 -6.87 4.65 32.83
C PHE A 102 -7.16 3.95 31.48
N VAL A 103 -7.93 2.87 31.46
CA VAL A 103 -8.15 1.98 30.30
C VAL A 103 -9.43 2.28 29.53
N VAL A 104 -10.47 2.80 30.15
CA VAL A 104 -11.77 3.02 29.49
C VAL A 104 -12.00 4.51 29.23
N VAL A 105 -11.63 4.96 28.05
CA VAL A 105 -12.01 6.26 27.50
C VAL A 105 -13.15 6.05 26.51
N ASN A 106 -14.21 6.81 26.70
CA ASN A 106 -15.47 6.93 25.98
C ASN A 106 -15.60 6.20 24.64
N THR A 107 -16.53 5.25 24.61
CA THR A 107 -16.89 4.48 23.41
C THR A 107 -17.97 5.19 22.60
N GLU A 108 -17.72 6.35 22.03
CA GLU A 108 -18.58 6.80 20.95
C GLU A 108 -18.25 6.05 19.65
N PRO A 109 -19.24 5.47 18.96
CA PRO A 109 -18.98 4.77 17.69
C PRO A 109 -18.61 5.79 16.60
N VAL A 110 -17.34 5.84 16.26
CA VAL A 110 -16.75 6.79 15.28
C VAL A 110 -17.13 6.47 13.82
N TYR A 111 -17.97 5.50 13.57
CA TYR A 111 -18.40 5.13 12.21
C TYR A 111 -19.54 6.01 11.67
N LYS A 112 -19.33 7.33 11.65
CA LYS A 112 -20.27 8.27 11.04
C LYS A 112 -19.99 8.37 9.55
N LYS A 113 -20.96 7.90 8.71
CA LYS A 113 -21.12 8.01 7.26
C LYS A 113 -20.16 7.16 6.41
N GLN A 114 -20.74 6.20 5.68
CA GLN A 114 -20.15 5.71 4.44
C GLN A 114 -20.09 6.87 3.43
N PHE A 115 -18.90 7.18 2.95
CA PHE A 115 -18.72 8.13 1.86
C PHE A 115 -19.19 7.42 0.56
N THR A 116 -20.16 8.01 -0.13
CA THR A 116 -20.63 7.54 -1.43
C THR A 116 -20.41 8.65 -2.45
N GLY A 117 -19.78 8.32 -3.56
CA GLY A 117 -19.53 9.26 -4.66
C GLY A 117 -18.05 9.63 -4.85
N THR A 118 -17.81 10.47 -5.86
CA THR A 118 -16.49 11.00 -6.17
C THR A 118 -16.06 12.04 -5.14
N SER A 119 -14.77 12.13 -4.87
CA SER A 119 -14.23 13.04 -3.84
C SER A 119 -14.53 14.52 -4.11
N ASP A 120 -14.72 14.91 -5.37
CA ASP A 120 -15.04 16.27 -5.83
C ASP A 120 -16.53 16.62 -5.78
N ALA A 121 -17.43 15.63 -5.64
CA ALA A 121 -18.88 15.85 -5.71
C ALA A 121 -19.40 16.88 -4.71
N ASN A 122 -18.81 16.94 -3.52
CA ASN A 122 -19.21 17.87 -2.46
C ASN A 122 -18.92 19.34 -2.81
N TYR A 123 -18.02 19.60 -3.75
CA TYR A 123 -17.59 20.94 -4.16
C TYR A 123 -18.27 21.44 -5.43
N GLN A 124 -18.96 20.57 -6.18
CA GLN A 124 -19.55 20.90 -7.49
C GLN A 124 -20.50 22.12 -7.44
N LYS A 125 -21.31 22.23 -6.40
CA LYS A 125 -22.25 23.35 -6.22
C LYS A 125 -21.59 24.72 -6.02
N TYR A 126 -20.29 24.76 -5.78
CA TYR A 126 -19.52 25.98 -5.58
C TYR A 126 -18.61 26.31 -6.76
N SER A 127 -18.67 25.50 -7.83
CA SER A 127 -17.83 25.66 -9.00
C SER A 127 -17.95 27.07 -9.60
N GLY A 128 -16.82 27.71 -9.88
CA GLY A 128 -16.75 29.01 -10.52
C GLY A 128 -16.90 30.24 -9.59
N LYS A 129 -17.32 30.06 -8.32
CA LYS A 129 -17.30 31.16 -7.32
C LYS A 129 -15.88 31.59 -7.02
N THR A 130 -15.66 32.87 -6.72
CA THR A 130 -14.35 33.41 -6.37
C THR A 130 -14.01 33.12 -4.90
N ILE A 131 -12.79 32.72 -4.64
CA ILE A 131 -12.26 32.51 -3.28
C ILE A 131 -11.96 33.89 -2.68
N ARG A 132 -12.78 34.34 -1.73
CA ARG A 132 -12.59 35.63 -1.04
C ARG A 132 -11.49 35.56 -0.02
N LYS A 133 -11.52 34.55 0.86
CA LYS A 133 -10.58 34.38 1.97
C LYS A 133 -10.31 32.90 2.27
N ILE A 134 -9.06 32.59 2.65
CA ILE A 134 -8.67 31.26 3.12
C ILE A 134 -8.38 31.33 4.62
N ILE A 135 -9.10 30.54 5.39
CA ILE A 135 -8.99 30.47 6.87
C ILE A 135 -8.46 29.09 7.24
N VAL A 136 -7.30 29.03 7.86
CA VAL A 136 -6.70 27.78 8.33
C VAL A 136 -7.04 27.57 9.81
N LYS A 137 -7.61 26.40 10.13
CA LYS A 137 -7.92 25.95 11.50
C LYS A 137 -7.12 24.70 11.80
N ARG A 138 -6.19 24.81 12.73
CA ARG A 138 -5.34 23.72 13.21
C ARG A 138 -5.98 23.12 14.46
N LEU A 139 -6.26 21.83 14.43
CA LEU A 139 -6.85 21.09 15.54
C LEU A 139 -5.76 20.43 16.37
N ASN A 140 -6.04 20.21 17.66
CA ASN A 140 -5.17 19.44 18.53
C ASN A 140 -5.03 17.99 18.07
N VAL A 141 -3.90 17.36 18.36
CA VAL A 141 -3.63 15.95 18.01
C VAL A 141 -4.59 15.02 18.73
N PHE A 142 -4.77 15.23 20.03
CA PHE A 142 -5.63 14.40 20.87
C PHE A 142 -6.90 15.16 21.24
N GLY A 143 -8.02 14.44 21.31
CA GLY A 143 -9.33 14.95 21.74
C GLY A 143 -10.11 15.74 20.69
N ALA A 144 -9.52 16.12 19.57
CA ALA A 144 -10.20 16.85 18.50
C ALA A 144 -10.69 15.92 17.38
N ASP A 145 -11.92 16.15 16.90
CA ASP A 145 -12.49 15.46 15.74
C ASP A 145 -12.63 16.43 14.56
N ILE A 146 -12.01 16.10 13.41
CA ILE A 146 -12.09 16.92 12.19
C ILE A 146 -13.51 17.04 11.64
N ASN A 147 -14.41 16.10 11.96
CA ASN A 147 -15.81 16.12 11.56
C ASN A 147 -16.68 16.96 12.50
N ASN A 148 -16.20 17.21 13.72
CA ASN A 148 -16.84 18.05 14.71
C ASN A 148 -15.82 18.95 15.42
N PRO A 149 -15.22 19.93 14.71
CA PRO A 149 -14.10 20.72 15.22
C PRO A 149 -14.45 21.68 16.35
N ALA A 150 -15.72 21.80 16.71
CA ALA A 150 -16.18 22.64 17.83
C ALA A 150 -16.13 21.92 19.19
N VAL A 151 -15.94 20.58 19.18
CA VAL A 151 -15.91 19.77 20.40
C VAL A 151 -14.49 19.24 20.59
N GLU A 152 -13.86 19.65 21.68
CA GLU A 152 -12.61 19.10 22.18
C GLU A 152 -12.88 18.41 23.52
N ASP A 153 -12.72 17.11 23.57
CA ASP A 153 -12.83 16.31 24.81
C ASP A 153 -11.45 15.75 25.14
N ASN A 154 -10.74 16.43 26.04
CA ASN A 154 -9.37 16.10 26.37
C ASN A 154 -9.26 15.55 27.79
N SER A 155 -8.75 14.35 27.94
CA SER A 155 -8.27 13.84 29.22
C SER A 155 -7.05 14.65 29.72
N ARG A 156 -6.73 14.55 31.01
CA ARG A 156 -5.55 15.22 31.59
C ARG A 156 -4.25 14.79 30.87
N MET A 157 -4.14 13.55 30.45
CA MET A 157 -2.97 13.01 29.74
C MET A 157 -2.88 13.57 28.32
N GLU A 158 -4.00 13.60 27.58
CA GLU A 158 -4.07 14.18 26.24
C GLU A 158 -3.69 15.66 26.22
N ASN A 159 -4.10 16.40 27.24
CA ASN A 159 -3.69 17.80 27.40
C ASN A 159 -2.17 17.95 27.61
N ILE A 160 -1.52 17.04 28.34
CA ILE A 160 -0.07 17.05 28.51
C ILE A 160 0.61 16.73 27.17
N LEU A 161 0.14 15.70 26.45
CA LEU A 161 0.69 15.32 25.15
C LEU A 161 0.50 16.41 24.11
N ASN A 162 -0.67 17.08 24.07
CA ASN A 162 -0.89 18.23 23.18
C ASN A 162 0.07 19.40 23.47
N LYS A 163 0.47 19.62 24.73
CA LYS A 163 1.45 20.67 25.10
C LYS A 163 2.88 20.32 24.68
N THR A 164 3.21 19.05 24.56
CA THR A 164 4.54 18.59 24.10
C THR A 164 4.66 18.49 22.58
N HIS A 165 3.53 18.56 21.87
CA HIS A 165 3.49 18.58 20.41
C HIS A 165 3.54 20.02 19.87
N MET A 166 4.36 20.25 18.84
CA MET A 166 4.38 21.50 18.10
C MET A 166 3.54 21.39 16.84
N ASN A 167 2.39 22.07 16.83
CA ASN A 167 1.48 22.06 15.68
C ASN A 167 2.16 22.60 14.42
N THR A 168 1.84 22.01 13.29
CA THR A 168 2.29 22.49 11.97
C THR A 168 1.94 23.95 11.79
N SER A 169 2.92 24.77 11.41
CA SER A 169 2.69 26.20 11.24
C SER A 169 1.71 26.48 10.11
N GLU A 170 0.88 27.53 10.27
CA GLU A 170 -0.08 27.94 9.24
C GLU A 170 0.59 28.20 7.89
N ASN A 171 1.77 28.79 7.90
CA ASN A 171 2.55 29.06 6.69
C ASN A 171 2.89 27.75 5.94
N ILE A 172 3.23 26.68 6.64
CA ILE A 172 3.49 25.37 6.03
C ILE A 172 2.21 24.78 5.41
N ILE A 173 1.06 24.89 6.10
CA ILE A 173 -0.22 24.45 5.55
C ILE A 173 -0.54 25.25 4.29
N ARG A 174 -0.43 26.59 4.31
CA ARG A 174 -0.66 27.48 3.17
C ARG A 174 0.29 27.19 1.99
N LYS A 175 1.55 26.82 2.24
CA LYS A 175 2.50 26.38 1.19
C LYS A 175 2.07 25.10 0.49
N ASN A 176 1.24 24.27 1.12
CA ASN A 176 0.70 23.03 0.56
C ASN A 176 -0.69 23.21 -0.08
N LEU A 177 -1.20 24.44 -0.19
CA LEU A 177 -2.44 24.72 -0.92
C LEU A 177 -2.16 24.86 -2.43
N LEU A 178 -3.06 24.26 -3.23
CA LEU A 178 -3.05 24.31 -4.70
C LEU A 178 -3.90 25.45 -5.26
N PHE A 179 -4.48 26.28 -4.41
CA PHE A 179 -5.33 27.42 -4.74
C PHE A 179 -4.96 28.64 -3.89
N SER A 180 -5.36 29.81 -4.32
CA SER A 180 -5.09 31.10 -3.68
C SER A 180 -6.35 31.97 -3.61
N GLU A 181 -6.33 32.97 -2.72
CA GLU A 181 -7.38 33.99 -2.65
C GLU A 181 -7.44 34.75 -3.99
N GLY A 182 -8.64 35.09 -4.43
CA GLY A 182 -8.92 35.69 -5.75
C GLY A 182 -9.09 34.68 -6.90
N GLU A 183 -8.73 33.43 -6.74
CA GLU A 183 -8.95 32.40 -7.76
C GLU A 183 -10.38 31.87 -7.76
N LYS A 184 -10.80 31.29 -8.91
CA LYS A 184 -12.09 30.62 -9.01
C LYS A 184 -12.03 29.20 -8.44
N ILE A 185 -13.08 28.84 -7.70
CA ILE A 185 -13.22 27.49 -7.12
C ILE A 185 -13.30 26.45 -8.25
N SER A 186 -12.35 25.53 -8.21
CA SER A 186 -12.36 24.29 -8.99
C SER A 186 -12.62 23.12 -8.06
N PRO A 187 -13.72 22.36 -8.19
CA PRO A 187 -14.03 21.20 -7.37
C PRO A 187 -12.91 20.16 -7.33
N LEU A 188 -12.30 19.91 -8.48
CA LEU A 188 -11.19 18.98 -8.63
C LEU A 188 -9.94 19.46 -7.83
N THR A 189 -9.61 20.77 -7.92
CA THR A 189 -8.48 21.34 -7.18
C THR A 189 -8.68 21.27 -5.68
N LEU A 190 -9.88 21.55 -5.16
CA LEU A 190 -10.17 21.44 -3.74
C LEU A 190 -10.07 20.00 -3.25
N SER A 191 -10.64 19.06 -4.01
CA SER A 191 -10.58 17.62 -3.70
C SER A 191 -9.14 17.09 -3.71
N ASP A 192 -8.36 17.42 -4.74
CA ASP A 192 -6.94 17.05 -4.83
C ASP A 192 -6.14 17.64 -3.68
N ASN A 193 -6.44 18.89 -3.28
CA ASN A 193 -5.72 19.53 -2.18
C ASN A 193 -6.06 18.91 -0.82
N GLU A 194 -7.31 18.58 -0.58
CA GLU A 194 -7.72 17.89 0.65
C GLU A 194 -7.00 16.54 0.77
N ARG A 195 -6.92 15.78 -0.32
CA ARG A 195 -6.16 14.53 -0.40
C ARG A 195 -4.66 14.76 -0.19
N LEU A 196 -4.09 15.77 -0.84
CA LEU A 196 -2.66 16.13 -0.71
C LEU A 196 -2.31 16.43 0.76
N LEU A 197 -3.13 17.22 1.46
CA LEU A 197 -2.91 17.52 2.87
C LEU A 197 -2.93 16.25 3.72
N ARG A 198 -3.87 15.30 3.48
CA ARG A 198 -3.91 14.02 4.20
C ARG A 198 -2.73 13.10 3.87
N GLN A 199 -2.03 13.30 2.76
CA GLN A 199 -0.84 12.52 2.39
C GLN A 199 0.45 13.05 3.01
N LEU A 200 0.43 14.23 3.65
CA LEU A 200 1.59 14.75 4.36
C LEU A 200 1.90 13.89 5.59
N PRO A 201 3.16 13.49 5.81
CA PRO A 201 3.52 12.52 6.85
C PRO A 201 3.29 13.01 8.28
N TYR A 202 3.07 14.31 8.47
CA TYR A 202 2.82 14.97 9.76
C TYR A 202 1.35 15.38 9.94
N ILE A 203 0.46 15.13 8.96
CA ILE A 203 -0.98 15.41 9.05
C ILE A 203 -1.73 14.07 9.18
N ASP A 204 -2.56 13.94 10.21
CA ASP A 204 -3.45 12.80 10.40
C ASP A 204 -4.66 12.88 9.46
N ASP A 205 -5.36 14.02 9.51
CA ASP A 205 -6.53 14.23 8.63
C ASP A 205 -6.64 15.70 8.23
N ALA A 206 -7.27 15.95 7.08
CA ALA A 206 -7.52 17.28 6.57
C ALA A 206 -8.91 17.35 5.94
N ARG A 207 -9.59 18.49 6.12
CA ARG A 207 -10.90 18.76 5.54
C ARG A 207 -10.98 20.19 5.02
N ILE A 208 -11.51 20.35 3.82
CA ILE A 208 -11.78 21.65 3.21
C ILE A 208 -13.30 21.89 3.22
N VAL A 209 -13.72 23.03 3.73
CA VAL A 209 -15.13 23.44 3.80
C VAL A 209 -15.28 24.76 3.05
N VAL A 210 -16.23 24.83 2.12
CA VAL A 210 -16.57 26.05 1.40
C VAL A 210 -17.76 26.70 2.11
N VAL A 211 -17.61 27.96 2.52
CA VAL A 211 -18.61 28.77 3.18
C VAL A 211 -19.07 29.86 2.20
N PRO A 212 -20.29 29.77 1.62
CA PRO A 212 -20.80 30.80 0.73
C PRO A 212 -20.96 32.14 1.46
N VAL A 213 -20.51 33.22 0.85
CA VAL A 213 -20.67 34.58 1.35
C VAL A 213 -21.66 35.35 0.49
N SER A 214 -21.61 35.13 -0.83
CA SER A 214 -22.56 35.66 -1.80
C SER A 214 -22.77 34.66 -2.94
N ASP A 215 -23.53 35.03 -3.97
CA ASP A 215 -23.70 34.20 -5.15
C ASP A 215 -22.39 34.03 -5.96
N GLU A 216 -21.49 35.00 -5.89
CA GLU A 216 -20.23 35.01 -6.63
C GLU A 216 -19.00 34.68 -5.80
N GLU A 217 -19.08 34.79 -4.46
CA GLU A 217 -17.93 34.65 -3.56
C GLU A 217 -18.15 33.60 -2.46
N SER A 218 -17.07 32.96 -2.06
CA SER A 218 -17.05 32.03 -0.94
C SER A 218 -15.73 32.12 -0.17
N ASP A 219 -15.81 31.91 1.14
CA ASP A 219 -14.63 31.67 1.97
C ASP A 219 -14.28 30.18 1.98
N ILE A 220 -13.00 29.86 2.10
CA ILE A 220 -12.53 28.49 2.25
C ILE A 220 -11.94 28.30 3.64
N MET A 221 -12.50 27.36 4.40
CA MET A 221 -11.95 26.92 5.67
C MET A 221 -11.18 25.60 5.48
N VAL A 222 -9.90 25.62 5.86
CA VAL A 222 -9.02 24.46 5.80
C VAL A 222 -8.78 23.98 7.23
N PHE A 223 -9.35 22.82 7.56
CA PHE A 223 -9.11 22.16 8.85
C PHE A 223 -8.00 21.14 8.67
N THR A 224 -7.03 21.15 9.58
CA THR A 224 -5.96 20.15 9.66
C THR A 224 -5.83 19.63 11.07
N LYS A 225 -5.57 18.35 11.20
CA LYS A 225 -5.23 17.67 12.43
C LYS A 225 -3.87 16.99 12.24
N ASP A 226 -2.91 17.34 13.09
CA ASP A 226 -1.58 16.74 13.02
C ASP A 226 -1.58 15.32 13.62
N VAL A 227 -0.58 14.52 13.27
CA VAL A 227 -0.17 13.35 14.05
C VAL A 227 0.78 13.79 15.16
N TYR A 228 0.88 13.04 16.24
CA TYR A 228 1.93 13.27 17.25
C TYR A 228 3.29 12.92 16.59
N SER A 229 4.10 13.94 16.35
CA SER A 229 5.20 13.90 15.38
C SER A 229 6.42 13.06 15.79
N LEU A 230 6.67 12.90 17.11
CA LEU A 230 7.71 12.03 17.62
C LEU A 230 7.25 10.58 17.53
N GLY A 231 8.02 9.74 16.88
CA GLY A 231 7.70 8.35 16.66
C GLY A 231 8.89 7.42 16.78
N ALA A 232 8.57 6.14 16.96
CA ALA A 232 9.52 5.06 16.86
C ALA A 232 8.93 3.95 16.00
N ASN A 233 9.75 3.29 15.21
CA ASN A 233 9.38 2.12 14.43
C ASN A 233 10.35 1.00 14.69
N TYR A 234 9.85 -0.22 14.70
CA TYR A 234 10.65 -1.41 14.88
C TYR A 234 10.32 -2.42 13.78
N ASP A 235 11.24 -2.56 12.83
CA ASP A 235 11.17 -3.58 11.79
C ASP A 235 11.77 -4.87 12.32
N TYR A 236 10.88 -5.83 12.57
CA TYR A 236 11.22 -7.11 13.14
C TYR A 236 11.48 -8.16 12.06
N ASN A 237 12.71 -8.66 12.01
CA ASN A 237 13.13 -9.77 11.15
C ASN A 237 13.59 -10.99 11.98
N GLY A 238 12.95 -11.22 13.14
CA GLY A 238 13.32 -12.23 14.14
C GLY A 238 13.95 -11.60 15.37
N LEU A 239 13.98 -12.33 16.50
CA LEU A 239 14.48 -11.84 17.80
C LEU A 239 15.93 -11.32 17.78
N LYS A 240 16.72 -11.73 16.79
CA LYS A 240 18.15 -11.44 16.68
C LYS A 240 18.51 -10.44 15.59
N LYS A 241 17.51 -10.00 14.78
CA LYS A 241 17.74 -9.12 13.63
C LYS A 241 16.55 -8.17 13.45
N GLY A 242 16.84 -6.89 13.24
CA GLY A 242 15.83 -5.87 12.99
C GLY A 242 16.42 -4.49 12.82
N THR A 243 15.56 -3.49 12.74
CA THR A 243 15.94 -2.07 12.75
C THR A 243 15.04 -1.30 13.70
N LEU A 244 15.63 -0.60 14.65
CA LEU A 244 14.93 0.38 15.49
C LEU A 244 15.13 1.76 14.89
N SER A 245 14.06 2.45 14.56
CA SER A 245 14.08 3.82 14.05
C SER A 245 13.37 4.74 15.03
N VAL A 246 13.97 5.88 15.35
CA VAL A 246 13.36 6.96 16.14
C VAL A 246 13.40 8.22 15.29
N PHE A 247 12.28 8.93 15.19
CA PHE A 247 12.18 10.08 14.30
C PHE A 247 11.21 11.13 14.81
N GLU A 248 11.47 12.38 14.41
CA GLU A 248 10.57 13.52 14.56
C GLU A 248 10.14 13.97 13.15
N LYS A 249 8.82 13.90 12.85
CA LYS A 249 8.26 14.19 11.50
C LYS A 249 7.93 15.64 11.25
N ASN A 250 7.94 16.46 12.29
CA ASN A 250 7.49 17.85 12.18
C ASN A 250 8.35 18.81 13.02
N ILE A 251 9.66 18.78 12.77
CA ILE A 251 10.63 19.60 13.50
C ILE A 251 10.16 21.07 13.52
N PHE A 252 9.97 21.61 14.71
CA PHE A 252 9.53 22.99 14.95
C PHE A 252 8.27 23.41 14.16
N GLY A 253 7.37 22.46 13.84
CA GLY A 253 6.17 22.75 13.06
C GLY A 253 6.43 23.07 11.58
N MET A 254 7.63 22.77 11.07
CA MET A 254 8.05 23.06 9.69
C MET A 254 7.74 21.94 8.70
N GLY A 255 7.18 20.81 9.14
CA GLY A 255 6.88 19.66 8.28
C GLY A 255 8.11 18.94 7.75
N GLN A 256 9.23 19.04 8.44
CA GLN A 256 10.49 18.37 8.11
C GLN A 256 10.73 17.21 9.08
N GLU A 257 11.38 16.15 8.60
CA GLU A 257 11.65 14.94 9.38
C GLU A 257 13.15 14.77 9.60
N LEU A 258 13.52 14.41 10.82
CA LEU A 258 14.83 13.91 11.19
C LEU A 258 14.66 12.57 11.87
N GLY A 259 15.40 11.57 11.43
CA GLY A 259 15.36 10.23 12.01
C GLY A 259 16.75 9.65 12.24
N VAL A 260 16.81 8.75 13.21
CA VAL A 260 17.96 7.92 13.52
C VAL A 260 17.54 6.46 13.43
N ASP A 261 18.32 5.66 12.71
CA ASP A 261 18.09 4.25 12.46
C ASP A 261 19.20 3.41 13.09
N MET A 262 18.84 2.39 13.85
CA MET A 262 19.77 1.45 14.47
C MET A 262 19.46 0.03 13.95
N PRO A 263 20.02 -0.38 12.80
CA PRO A 263 19.94 -1.76 12.36
C PRO A 263 20.80 -2.64 13.29
N PHE A 264 20.26 -3.80 13.64
CA PHE A 264 20.99 -4.76 14.46
C PHE A 264 20.83 -6.19 13.94
N ASN A 265 21.89 -6.97 14.11
CA ASN A 265 21.92 -8.40 13.85
C ASN A 265 22.95 -9.02 14.80
N SER A 266 22.48 -9.73 15.81
CA SER A 266 23.37 -10.32 16.85
C SER A 266 24.37 -11.35 16.32
N ALA A 267 24.23 -11.78 15.06
CA ALA A 267 25.17 -12.70 14.41
C ALA A 267 26.35 -11.98 13.73
N LEU A 268 26.34 -10.63 13.69
CA LEU A 268 27.38 -9.84 13.01
C LEU A 268 28.16 -8.96 14.00
N PRO A 269 29.47 -8.84 13.84
CA PRO A 269 30.33 -8.09 14.76
C PRO A 269 30.05 -6.57 14.75
N ASP A 270 29.59 -6.03 13.61
CA ASP A 270 29.30 -4.59 13.45
C ASP A 270 27.87 -4.22 13.88
N SER A 271 27.32 -4.95 14.85
CA SER A 271 25.97 -4.72 15.40
C SER A 271 26.06 -4.08 16.80
N PRO A 272 25.23 -3.05 17.11
CA PRO A 272 24.29 -2.37 16.19
C PRO A 272 25.00 -1.41 15.23
N GLY A 273 24.38 -1.23 14.05
CA GLY A 273 24.77 -0.17 13.12
C GLY A 273 24.14 1.18 13.50
N PHE A 274 24.50 2.21 12.76
CA PHE A 274 23.98 3.57 12.91
C PHE A 274 23.57 4.16 11.57
N GLY A 275 22.39 4.78 11.52
CA GLY A 275 21.91 5.56 10.40
C GLY A 275 21.28 6.87 10.87
N ALA A 276 21.23 7.83 9.97
CA ALA A 276 20.47 9.06 10.15
C ALA A 276 19.91 9.52 8.80
N HIS A 277 18.72 10.12 8.83
CA HIS A 277 18.13 10.72 7.64
C HIS A 277 17.43 12.03 7.97
N PHE A 278 17.41 12.91 6.97
CA PHE A 278 16.68 14.16 6.99
C PHE A 278 15.80 14.24 5.75
N LEU A 279 14.52 14.60 5.94
CA LEU A 279 13.55 14.78 4.86
C LEU A 279 12.94 16.18 4.93
N ALA A 280 13.17 16.97 3.89
CA ALA A 280 12.51 18.27 3.71
C ALA A 280 11.37 18.13 2.70
N ASN A 281 10.14 18.34 3.15
CA ASN A 281 8.94 18.29 2.32
C ASN A 281 8.62 19.65 1.73
N ASN A 282 8.20 19.68 0.46
CA ASN A 282 7.71 20.87 -0.25
C ASN A 282 8.62 22.10 -0.11
N ILE A 283 9.85 21.98 -0.55
CA ILE A 283 10.83 23.07 -0.50
C ILE A 283 10.29 24.29 -1.27
N ALA A 284 10.23 25.44 -0.63
CA ALA A 284 9.84 26.73 -1.22
C ALA A 284 8.51 26.71 -2.01
N LYS A 285 7.52 25.92 -1.59
CA LYS A 285 6.21 25.78 -2.29
C LYS A 285 6.33 25.14 -3.70
N SER A 286 7.46 24.49 -4.01
CA SER A 286 7.69 23.85 -5.31
C SER A 286 7.16 22.42 -5.40
N PHE A 287 6.74 21.85 -4.27
CA PHE A 287 6.41 20.42 -4.09
C PHE A 287 7.59 19.47 -4.40
N VAL A 288 8.81 20.02 -4.36
CA VAL A 288 10.04 19.23 -4.39
C VAL A 288 10.37 18.76 -2.98
N ASN A 289 10.61 17.48 -2.83
CA ASN A 289 11.06 16.86 -1.58
C ASN A 289 12.54 16.50 -1.69
N LEU A 290 13.30 16.72 -0.62
CA LEU A 290 14.70 16.34 -0.49
C LEU A 290 14.83 15.35 0.66
N LYS A 291 15.47 14.21 0.40
CA LYS A 291 15.92 13.26 1.42
C LYS A 291 17.44 13.16 1.38
N VAL A 292 18.10 13.30 2.51
CA VAL A 292 19.53 13.06 2.68
C VAL A 292 19.66 11.95 3.74
N TYR A 293 20.54 10.99 3.51
CA TYR A 293 20.67 9.85 4.43
C TYR A 293 22.08 9.30 4.48
N TYR A 294 22.40 8.73 5.63
CA TYR A 294 23.61 7.98 5.92
C TYR A 294 23.26 6.74 6.71
N LEU A 295 23.85 5.61 6.38
CA LEU A 295 23.71 4.33 7.11
C LEU A 295 25.06 3.62 7.12
N LYS A 296 25.48 3.12 8.28
CA LYS A 296 26.66 2.27 8.44
C LYS A 296 26.36 1.18 9.46
N GLY A 297 26.64 -0.07 9.13
CA GLY A 297 26.53 -1.23 10.00
C GLY A 297 26.11 -2.48 9.26
N LEU A 298 26.28 -3.63 9.92
CA LEU A 298 25.93 -4.95 9.40
C LEU A 298 26.64 -5.31 8.09
N GLY A 299 27.85 -4.79 7.87
CA GLY A 299 28.61 -4.98 6.63
C GLY A 299 28.29 -3.97 5.52
N ASP A 300 27.34 -3.07 5.74
CA ASP A 300 26.92 -2.06 4.76
C ASP A 300 27.30 -0.64 5.19
N LYS A 301 27.63 0.19 4.20
CA LYS A 301 27.73 1.63 4.35
C LYS A 301 27.07 2.29 3.13
N THR A 302 26.04 3.08 3.36
CA THR A 302 25.30 3.77 2.31
C THR A 302 25.10 5.23 2.69
N TYR A 303 25.30 6.13 1.73
CA TYR A 303 24.92 7.54 1.86
C TYR A 303 24.50 8.11 0.52
N GLY A 304 23.63 9.09 0.58
CA GLY A 304 23.11 9.68 -0.64
C GLY A 304 22.07 10.76 -0.38
N PHE A 305 21.51 11.24 -1.50
CA PHE A 305 20.36 12.12 -1.47
C PHE A 305 19.39 11.79 -2.59
N ASP A 306 18.13 12.10 -2.34
CA ASP A 306 17.04 12.00 -3.31
C ASP A 306 16.30 13.34 -3.35
N LEU A 307 16.22 13.95 -4.53
CA LEU A 307 15.43 15.13 -4.80
C LEU A 307 14.32 14.74 -5.77
N SER A 308 13.04 14.93 -5.41
CA SER A 308 11.95 14.48 -6.27
C SER A 308 10.69 15.33 -6.15
N ARG A 309 9.98 15.45 -7.27
CA ARG A 309 8.65 16.02 -7.38
C ARG A 309 7.75 15.04 -8.13
N LYS A 310 6.65 14.64 -7.50
CA LYS A 310 5.63 13.75 -8.11
C LYS A 310 4.56 14.55 -8.84
N LEU A 311 3.71 13.90 -9.61
CA LEU A 311 2.45 14.45 -10.12
C LEU A 311 1.44 14.48 -8.98
N ILE A 312 1.46 15.52 -8.15
CA ILE A 312 0.72 15.65 -6.90
C ILE A 312 -0.79 15.83 -7.08
N SER A 313 -1.20 16.39 -8.20
CA SER A 313 -2.61 16.66 -8.53
C SER A 313 -2.90 16.34 -9.99
N SER A 314 -4.18 16.32 -10.31
CA SER A 314 -4.67 16.11 -11.68
C SER A 314 -4.19 17.16 -12.66
N THR A 315 -3.87 18.37 -12.19
CA THR A 315 -3.43 19.51 -13.00
C THR A 315 -1.92 19.70 -13.02
N THR A 316 -1.16 18.92 -12.27
CA THR A 316 0.30 19.01 -12.23
C THR A 316 0.90 18.64 -13.58
N LYS A 317 1.70 19.55 -14.15
CA LYS A 317 2.27 19.41 -15.51
C LYS A 317 3.61 18.67 -15.54
N TYR A 318 4.45 18.84 -14.53
CA TYR A 318 5.82 18.33 -14.50
C TYR A 318 6.09 17.53 -13.24
N ALA A 319 6.80 16.42 -13.41
CA ALA A 319 7.38 15.61 -12.35
C ALA A 319 8.83 15.29 -12.72
N GLY A 320 9.69 15.07 -11.73
CA GLY A 320 11.09 14.75 -11.98
C GLY A 320 11.81 14.36 -10.70
N GLY A 321 13.02 13.84 -10.84
CA GLY A 321 13.84 13.47 -9.71
C GLY A 321 15.31 13.30 -10.06
N ILE A 322 16.12 13.45 -9.02
CA ILE A 322 17.55 13.19 -9.01
C ILE A 322 17.82 12.35 -7.77
N SER A 323 18.46 11.19 -7.94
CA SER A 323 18.92 10.34 -6.85
C SER A 323 20.38 9.99 -7.07
N VAL A 324 21.21 10.23 -6.07
CA VAL A 324 22.61 9.84 -6.10
C VAL A 324 22.93 9.15 -4.79
N LYS A 325 23.44 7.93 -4.88
CA LYS A 325 23.87 7.17 -3.70
C LYS A 325 25.20 6.46 -3.92
N GLN A 326 25.99 6.42 -2.89
CA GLN A 326 27.20 5.61 -2.78
C GLN A 326 26.95 4.47 -1.82
N MET A 327 27.30 3.26 -2.23
CA MET A 327 27.15 2.06 -1.40
C MET A 327 28.44 1.24 -1.35
N TYR A 328 28.73 0.74 -0.17
CA TYR A 328 29.75 -0.26 0.11
C TYR A 328 29.07 -1.41 0.85
N THR A 329 29.23 -2.63 0.37
CA THR A 329 28.65 -3.79 1.03
C THR A 329 29.62 -4.97 1.03
N THR A 330 29.64 -5.69 2.14
CA THR A 330 30.32 -6.98 2.29
C THR A 330 29.31 -8.12 2.34
N ALA A 331 28.05 -7.88 1.91
CA ALA A 331 27.01 -8.89 1.88
C ALA A 331 27.47 -10.11 1.08
N LYS A 332 27.17 -11.30 1.61
CA LYS A 332 27.44 -12.56 0.91
C LYS A 332 26.41 -12.72 -0.21
N PHE A 333 26.89 -13.06 -1.39
CA PHE A 333 26.05 -13.50 -2.50
C PHE A 333 26.06 -15.04 -2.54
N ASP A 334 24.93 -15.67 -2.82
CA ASP A 334 24.71 -17.13 -2.70
C ASP A 334 25.78 -18.03 -3.29
N THR A 335 26.40 -17.61 -4.37
CA THR A 335 27.39 -18.42 -5.11
C THR A 335 28.83 -17.93 -4.94
N VAL A 336 29.05 -16.85 -4.19
CA VAL A 336 30.39 -16.31 -3.97
C VAL A 336 30.90 -16.76 -2.61
N LEU A 337 31.85 -17.68 -2.61
CA LEU A 337 32.47 -18.28 -1.42
C LEU A 337 33.27 -17.27 -0.57
N VAL A 338 33.74 -16.19 -1.17
CA VAL A 338 34.50 -15.13 -0.51
C VAL A 338 33.68 -13.86 -0.54
N PRO A 339 33.39 -13.21 0.60
CA PRO A 339 32.75 -11.91 0.63
C PRO A 339 33.67 -10.89 -0.02
N ALA A 340 33.44 -10.58 -1.28
CA ALA A 340 34.12 -9.49 -1.97
C ALA A 340 33.35 -8.19 -1.69
N PRO A 341 34.04 -7.09 -1.34
CA PRO A 341 33.37 -5.82 -1.15
C PRO A 341 32.79 -5.35 -2.49
N LEU A 342 31.49 -5.08 -2.49
CA LEU A 342 30.85 -4.39 -3.61
C LEU A 342 30.89 -2.89 -3.33
N LYS A 343 31.40 -2.11 -4.28
CA LYS A 343 31.40 -0.65 -4.22
C LYS A 343 30.73 -0.13 -5.48
N TYR A 344 29.65 0.62 -5.32
CA TYR A 344 28.99 1.24 -6.45
C TYR A 344 28.41 2.61 -6.14
N ASN A 345 28.31 3.41 -7.19
CA ASN A 345 27.61 4.69 -7.21
C ASN A 345 26.41 4.57 -8.14
N LEU A 346 25.22 4.73 -7.60
CA LEU A 346 23.99 4.76 -8.39
C LEU A 346 23.56 6.19 -8.61
N GLN A 347 23.40 6.58 -9.87
CA GLN A 347 22.91 7.87 -10.31
C GLN A 347 21.63 7.66 -11.10
N ASP A 348 20.56 8.36 -10.74
CA ASP A 348 19.26 8.23 -11.35
C ASP A 348 18.63 9.60 -11.57
N TYR A 349 18.31 9.92 -12.81
CA TYR A 349 17.75 11.19 -13.24
C TYR A 349 16.53 10.93 -14.09
N TRP A 350 15.41 11.58 -13.76
CA TRP A 350 14.20 11.42 -14.57
C TRP A 350 13.39 12.70 -14.63
N LEU A 351 12.65 12.84 -15.73
CA LEU A 351 11.72 13.93 -15.97
C LEU A 351 10.48 13.38 -16.68
N SER A 352 9.31 13.87 -16.30
CA SER A 352 8.04 13.52 -16.94
C SER A 352 7.17 14.76 -17.10
N ARG A 353 6.42 14.81 -18.21
CA ARG A 353 5.43 15.83 -18.49
C ARG A 353 4.05 15.19 -18.66
N SER A 354 3.07 15.75 -17.96
CA SER A 354 1.66 15.37 -18.02
C SER A 354 0.87 16.40 -18.82
N PHE A 355 0.08 15.93 -19.78
CA PHE A 355 -0.84 16.71 -20.58
C PHE A 355 -2.27 16.29 -20.22
N LEU A 356 -3.03 17.18 -19.60
CA LEU A 356 -4.44 16.98 -19.30
C LEU A 356 -5.24 17.10 -20.60
N ILE A 357 -5.94 16.03 -20.99
CA ILE A 357 -6.75 15.97 -22.21
C ILE A 357 -8.16 16.41 -21.90
N ASP A 358 -8.75 15.85 -20.86
CA ASP A 358 -10.10 16.15 -20.45
C ASP A 358 -10.18 16.30 -18.92
N LYS A 359 -10.81 17.40 -18.49
CA LYS A 359 -10.98 17.75 -17.07
C LYS A 359 -12.09 16.93 -16.39
N GLU A 360 -13.10 16.52 -17.13
CA GLU A 360 -14.24 15.78 -16.55
C GLU A 360 -13.84 14.34 -16.23
N SER A 361 -13.23 13.65 -17.17
CA SER A 361 -12.72 12.28 -16.96
C SER A 361 -11.39 12.26 -16.22
N VAL A 362 -10.70 13.41 -16.09
CA VAL A 362 -9.33 13.52 -15.55
C VAL A 362 -8.35 12.64 -16.34
N SER A 363 -8.51 12.64 -17.68
CA SER A 363 -7.65 11.87 -18.57
C SER A 363 -6.39 12.63 -18.96
N ARG A 364 -5.25 11.94 -18.97
CA ARG A 364 -3.93 12.53 -19.20
C ARG A 364 -3.08 11.64 -20.10
N ILE A 365 -2.24 12.28 -20.93
CA ILE A 365 -1.06 11.64 -21.52
C ILE A 365 0.16 12.07 -20.72
N ILE A 366 1.01 11.13 -20.35
CA ILE A 366 2.22 11.37 -19.58
C ILE A 366 3.39 10.80 -20.37
N ILE A 367 4.36 11.64 -20.67
CA ILE A 367 5.60 11.27 -21.37
C ILE A 367 6.75 11.48 -20.40
N GLY A 368 7.64 10.49 -20.30
CA GLY A 368 8.78 10.55 -19.40
C GLY A 368 10.06 10.03 -20.02
N ALA A 369 11.18 10.52 -19.50
CA ALA A 369 12.52 10.04 -19.78
C ALA A 369 13.27 9.80 -18.47
N ARG A 370 14.13 8.78 -18.44
CA ARG A 370 14.98 8.43 -17.29
C ARG A 370 16.34 7.96 -17.76
N TYR A 371 17.37 8.39 -17.07
CA TYR A 371 18.71 7.88 -17.18
C TYR A 371 19.14 7.31 -15.83
N THR A 372 19.58 6.07 -15.81
CA THR A 372 20.12 5.40 -14.63
C THR A 372 21.51 4.90 -14.94
N ASN A 373 22.49 5.22 -14.08
CA ASN A 373 23.85 4.75 -14.17
C ASN A 373 24.23 3.99 -12.90
N ASN A 374 24.45 2.70 -13.03
CA ASN A 374 24.98 1.83 -11.99
C ASN A 374 26.49 1.67 -12.21
N ASN A 375 27.26 2.60 -11.66
CA ASN A 375 28.71 2.60 -11.79
C ASN A 375 29.35 1.75 -10.69
N VAL A 376 29.58 0.49 -10.99
CA VAL A 376 30.21 -0.46 -10.06
C VAL A 376 31.71 -0.33 -10.16
N PHE A 377 32.40 -0.06 -9.05
CA PHE A 377 33.85 0.11 -8.99
C PHE A 377 34.58 -1.17 -8.63
N ASP A 378 33.96 -2.00 -7.79
CA ASP A 378 34.59 -3.18 -7.22
C ASP A 378 33.49 -4.22 -6.97
N HIS A 379 33.60 -5.36 -7.61
CA HIS A 379 32.68 -6.48 -7.50
C HIS A 379 33.38 -7.82 -7.74
N PRO A 380 32.82 -8.95 -7.27
CA PRO A 380 33.34 -10.27 -7.59
C PRO A 380 33.28 -10.54 -9.11
N ILE A 381 34.06 -11.50 -9.56
CA ILE A 381 34.01 -11.96 -10.96
C ILE A 381 32.62 -12.58 -11.21
N ILE A 382 31.89 -12.03 -12.16
CA ILE A 382 30.53 -12.45 -12.54
C ILE A 382 30.48 -12.84 -14.02
N GLN A 383 29.51 -13.68 -14.35
CA GLN A 383 29.24 -14.08 -15.74
C GLN A 383 28.28 -13.10 -16.42
N PRO A 384 28.30 -12.99 -17.76
CA PRO A 384 27.44 -12.07 -18.52
C PRO A 384 25.93 -12.24 -18.32
N ASP A 385 25.51 -13.46 -17.92
CA ASP A 385 24.11 -13.85 -17.70
C ASP A 385 23.78 -14.11 -16.23
N SER A 386 24.53 -13.46 -15.33
CA SER A 386 24.33 -13.56 -13.88
C SER A 386 24.41 -12.17 -13.21
N TYR A 387 23.77 -12.03 -12.05
CA TYR A 387 23.88 -10.91 -11.14
C TYR A 387 23.84 -9.52 -11.81
N HIS A 388 22.83 -9.26 -12.64
CA HIS A 388 22.68 -7.98 -13.36
C HIS A 388 22.84 -6.74 -12.47
N ASN A 389 22.37 -6.80 -11.24
CA ASN A 389 22.49 -5.71 -10.26
C ASN A 389 23.94 -5.40 -9.84
N LEU A 390 24.88 -6.33 -10.04
CA LEU A 390 26.31 -6.17 -9.77
C LEU A 390 27.10 -5.73 -11.01
N GLN A 391 26.49 -5.80 -12.20
CA GLN A 391 27.12 -5.35 -13.43
C GLN A 391 27.20 -3.82 -13.49
N LYS A 392 28.28 -3.33 -14.07
CA LYS A 392 28.36 -1.91 -14.44
C LYS A 392 27.49 -1.68 -15.66
N TYR A 393 26.50 -0.78 -15.55
CA TYR A 393 25.63 -0.44 -16.68
C TYR A 393 25.08 0.96 -16.59
N PHE A 394 24.68 1.49 -17.72
CA PHE A 394 23.75 2.60 -17.78
C PHE A 394 22.59 2.27 -18.70
N ILE A 395 21.43 2.81 -18.38
CA ILE A 395 20.21 2.62 -19.16
C ILE A 395 19.49 3.95 -19.36
N PHE A 396 19.05 4.17 -20.59
CA PHE A 396 18.15 5.25 -20.93
C PHE A 396 16.76 4.68 -21.22
N LEU A 397 15.75 5.14 -20.51
CA LEU A 397 14.37 4.72 -20.66
C LEU A 397 13.49 5.90 -21.07
N THR A 398 12.54 5.65 -21.95
CA THR A 398 11.44 6.54 -22.25
C THR A 398 10.11 5.84 -22.02
N SER A 399 9.09 6.55 -21.59
CA SER A 399 7.75 5.97 -21.47
C SER A 399 6.69 6.94 -21.96
N ALA A 400 5.61 6.37 -22.52
CA ALA A 400 4.36 7.05 -22.81
C ALA A 400 3.23 6.33 -22.07
N ALA A 401 2.38 7.09 -21.38
CA ALA A 401 1.26 6.53 -20.65
C ALA A 401 -0.01 7.34 -20.90
N PHE A 402 -1.13 6.62 -21.02
CA PHE A 402 -2.48 7.18 -20.93
C PHE A 402 -3.05 6.83 -19.56
N SER A 403 -3.48 7.82 -18.80
CA SER A 403 -3.97 7.67 -17.43
C SER A 403 -5.31 8.36 -17.25
N ILE A 404 -6.27 7.66 -16.67
CA ILE A 404 -7.50 8.20 -16.10
C ILE A 404 -7.43 7.94 -14.60
N GLN A 405 -7.49 9.00 -13.78
CA GLN A 405 -7.38 8.84 -12.34
C GLN A 405 -8.32 9.76 -11.60
N LYS A 406 -9.25 9.16 -10.90
CA LYS A 406 -10.17 9.81 -9.96
C LYS A 406 -10.06 9.15 -8.60
N TYR A 407 -10.67 9.76 -7.58
CA TYR A 407 -10.67 9.23 -6.23
C TYR A 407 -12.07 9.14 -5.67
N THR A 408 -12.30 8.12 -4.85
CA THR A 408 -13.48 8.00 -4.00
C THR A 408 -13.03 7.95 -2.54
N LYS A 409 -13.78 8.62 -1.67
CA LYS A 409 -13.53 8.54 -0.22
C LYS A 409 -14.18 7.30 0.35
N THR A 410 -13.47 6.65 1.25
CA THR A 410 -13.95 5.49 2.00
C THR A 410 -13.29 5.50 3.38
N ASN A 411 -13.50 4.46 4.16
CA ASN A 411 -12.87 4.24 5.45
C ASN A 411 -12.69 2.75 5.73
N LEU A 412 -11.91 2.40 6.75
CA LEU A 412 -11.71 1.02 7.19
C LEU A 412 -11.17 0.10 6.09
N ILE A 413 -10.17 0.59 5.35
CA ILE A 413 -9.36 -0.25 4.45
C ILE A 413 -7.97 -0.41 5.08
N TYR A 414 -7.26 0.70 5.30
CA TYR A 414 -5.91 0.75 5.88
C TYR A 414 -5.88 1.45 7.23
N SER A 415 -6.82 2.35 7.47
CA SER A 415 -6.97 3.10 8.72
C SER A 415 -8.22 2.65 9.47
N TYR A 416 -8.31 3.04 10.73
CA TYR A 416 -9.37 2.60 11.63
C TYR A 416 -10.40 3.70 11.92
N GLY A 417 -10.55 4.68 11.03
CA GLY A 417 -11.59 5.69 11.18
C GLY A 417 -11.44 6.98 10.43
N ARG A 418 -10.24 7.31 9.93
CA ARG A 418 -10.05 8.48 9.06
C ARG A 418 -10.53 8.22 7.63
N ALA A 419 -10.73 9.30 6.88
CA ALA A 419 -11.05 9.21 5.46
C ALA A 419 -9.85 8.70 4.67
N GLU A 420 -10.12 7.78 3.73
CA GLU A 420 -9.16 7.19 2.82
C GLU A 420 -9.57 7.49 1.38
N ASP A 421 -8.62 7.95 0.58
CA ASP A 421 -8.84 8.27 -0.83
C ASP A 421 -8.36 7.09 -1.69
N ILE A 422 -9.30 6.36 -2.26
CA ILE A 422 -9.03 5.20 -3.10
C ILE A 422 -9.07 5.61 -4.56
N PRO A 423 -7.98 5.40 -5.33
CA PRO A 423 -7.93 5.72 -6.74
C PRO A 423 -8.79 4.74 -7.55
N TYR A 424 -9.48 5.26 -8.56
CA TYR A 424 -10.12 4.44 -9.58
C TYR A 424 -9.90 5.04 -10.96
N GLY A 425 -9.86 4.18 -11.97
CA GLY A 425 -9.59 4.57 -13.35
C GLY A 425 -8.83 3.53 -14.14
N ALA A 426 -7.94 3.98 -15.02
CA ALA A 426 -7.15 3.11 -15.90
C ALA A 426 -5.76 3.72 -16.17
N LEU A 427 -4.78 2.86 -16.37
CA LEU A 427 -3.46 3.21 -16.84
C LEU A 427 -3.06 2.24 -17.95
N PHE A 428 -2.57 2.80 -19.06
CA PHE A 428 -1.87 2.09 -20.13
C PHE A 428 -0.50 2.74 -20.26
N LYS A 429 0.56 2.00 -20.03
CA LYS A 429 1.93 2.53 -20.09
C LYS A 429 2.81 1.62 -20.93
N PHE A 430 3.54 2.23 -21.83
CA PHE A 430 4.57 1.59 -22.62
C PHE A 430 5.93 2.22 -22.29
N THR A 431 6.95 1.39 -22.10
CA THR A 431 8.32 1.81 -21.78
C THR A 431 9.28 1.15 -22.76
N VAL A 432 10.15 1.94 -23.34
CA VAL A 432 11.24 1.48 -24.21
C VAL A 432 12.55 2.09 -23.76
N GLY A 433 13.64 1.35 -23.90
CA GLY A 433 14.95 1.87 -23.54
C GLY A 433 16.11 1.09 -24.12
N ARG A 434 17.30 1.65 -23.93
CA ARG A 434 18.55 1.04 -24.32
C ARG A 434 19.47 0.94 -23.13
N GLU A 435 19.96 -0.26 -22.87
CA GLU A 435 20.95 -0.55 -21.84
C GLU A 435 22.29 -0.86 -22.49
N TYR A 436 23.33 -0.35 -21.86
CA TYR A 436 24.73 -0.62 -22.14
C TYR A 436 25.36 -1.12 -20.86
N ASN A 437 25.61 -2.41 -20.77
CA ASN A 437 26.32 -3.01 -19.65
C ASN A 437 27.73 -3.44 -20.05
N GLU A 438 28.54 -3.88 -19.12
CA GLU A 438 29.93 -4.26 -19.33
C GLU A 438 30.13 -5.42 -20.31
N PHE A 439 29.08 -6.21 -20.59
CA PHE A 439 29.16 -7.38 -21.46
C PHE A 439 28.45 -7.19 -22.80
N LYS A 440 27.37 -6.39 -22.82
CA LYS A 440 26.49 -6.32 -24.00
C LYS A 440 25.62 -5.06 -24.02
N GLN A 441 24.99 -4.85 -25.17
CA GLN A 441 23.99 -3.80 -25.38
C GLN A 441 22.67 -4.46 -25.71
N ARG A 442 21.58 -3.98 -25.11
CA ARG A 442 20.26 -4.58 -25.31
C ARG A 442 19.15 -3.56 -25.22
N THR A 443 18.02 -3.86 -25.83
CA THR A 443 16.84 -2.98 -25.83
C THR A 443 15.81 -3.49 -24.84
N TYR A 444 15.36 -2.66 -23.94
CA TYR A 444 14.25 -2.96 -23.02
C TYR A 444 12.92 -2.57 -23.65
N LEU A 445 11.92 -3.46 -23.51
CA LEU A 445 10.51 -3.20 -23.83
C LEU A 445 9.65 -3.61 -22.65
N GLY A 446 8.70 -2.75 -22.28
CA GLY A 446 7.75 -3.03 -21.21
C GLY A 446 6.38 -2.44 -21.49
N GLY A 447 5.33 -3.20 -21.22
CA GLY A 447 3.93 -2.78 -21.29
C GLY A 447 3.21 -3.05 -19.98
N GLU A 448 2.46 -2.08 -19.48
CA GLU A 448 1.69 -2.17 -18.23
C GLU A 448 0.27 -1.70 -18.49
N ILE A 449 -0.69 -2.45 -17.99
CA ILE A 449 -2.12 -2.10 -18.02
C ILE A 449 -2.66 -2.29 -16.62
N SER A 450 -3.35 -1.27 -16.11
CA SER A 450 -4.09 -1.41 -14.86
C SER A 450 -5.45 -0.75 -14.97
N PHE A 451 -6.40 -1.30 -14.23
CA PHE A 451 -7.78 -0.84 -14.22
C PHE A 451 -8.37 -1.02 -12.83
N SER A 452 -9.17 -0.04 -12.38
CA SER A 452 -9.96 -0.23 -11.18
C SER A 452 -11.33 0.42 -11.26
N LYS A 453 -12.27 -0.17 -10.53
CA LYS A 453 -13.64 0.31 -10.43
C LYS A 453 -14.24 -0.06 -9.08
N SER A 454 -15.02 0.87 -8.52
CA SER A 454 -15.92 0.57 -7.42
C SER A 454 -17.27 0.15 -7.98
N ILE A 455 -17.77 -1.03 -7.57
CA ILE A 455 -19.06 -1.59 -7.97
C ILE A 455 -19.98 -1.50 -6.74
N SER A 456 -21.08 -0.75 -6.87
CA SER A 456 -21.96 -0.36 -5.76
C SER A 456 -22.36 -1.49 -4.81
N ARG A 457 -22.62 -2.70 -5.30
CA ARG A 457 -23.07 -3.85 -4.47
C ARG A 457 -21.95 -4.81 -4.10
N LEU A 458 -20.82 -4.80 -4.81
CA LEU A 458 -19.75 -5.76 -4.65
C LEU A 458 -18.55 -5.20 -3.88
N GLY A 459 -18.21 -3.94 -4.09
CA GLY A 459 -17.02 -3.32 -3.51
C GLY A 459 -16.05 -2.81 -4.58
N TYR A 460 -14.78 -2.79 -4.26
CA TYR A 460 -13.73 -2.27 -5.12
C TYR A 460 -12.91 -3.40 -5.74
N PHE A 461 -12.62 -3.25 -7.02
CA PHE A 461 -11.81 -4.17 -7.80
C PHE A 461 -10.67 -3.42 -8.49
N TYR A 462 -9.47 -3.94 -8.40
CA TYR A 462 -8.26 -3.46 -9.08
C TYR A 462 -7.59 -4.63 -9.79
N THR A 463 -7.17 -4.44 -11.02
CA THR A 463 -6.37 -5.41 -11.77
C THR A 463 -5.17 -4.72 -12.40
N TYR A 464 -4.09 -5.46 -12.50
CA TYR A 464 -2.82 -5.08 -13.10
C TYR A 464 -2.32 -6.21 -13.97
N SER A 465 -1.73 -5.88 -15.11
CA SER A 465 -0.99 -6.80 -15.98
C SER A 465 0.23 -6.10 -16.54
N GLY A 466 1.36 -6.78 -16.51
CA GLY A 466 2.63 -6.31 -17.03
C GLY A 466 3.34 -7.36 -17.86
N VAL A 467 3.97 -6.93 -18.93
CA VAL A 467 4.86 -7.76 -19.75
C VAL A 467 6.12 -6.97 -20.06
N SER A 468 7.27 -7.57 -19.90
CA SER A 468 8.54 -6.88 -20.20
C SER A 468 9.67 -7.86 -20.47
N GLY A 469 10.74 -7.34 -21.04
CA GLY A 469 11.98 -8.07 -21.27
C GLY A 469 12.99 -7.25 -22.05
N TYR A 470 14.19 -7.78 -22.14
CA TYR A 470 15.24 -7.22 -22.98
C TYR A 470 15.35 -8.02 -24.28
N LEU A 471 15.55 -7.32 -25.37
CA LEU A 471 15.86 -7.89 -26.67
C LEU A 471 17.36 -7.71 -26.96
N ASN A 472 18.04 -8.83 -27.22
CA ASN A 472 19.44 -8.91 -27.60
C ASN A 472 19.60 -9.86 -28.78
N LYS A 473 20.00 -9.35 -29.95
CA LYS A 473 20.20 -10.13 -31.19
C LYS A 473 19.03 -11.06 -31.53
N GLY A 474 17.79 -10.59 -31.32
CA GLY A 474 16.57 -11.35 -31.62
C GLY A 474 16.13 -12.33 -30.51
N GLN A 475 16.89 -12.47 -29.43
CA GLN A 475 16.52 -13.28 -28.27
C GLN A 475 15.97 -12.41 -27.15
N THR A 476 15.02 -12.95 -26.40
CA THR A 476 14.48 -12.29 -25.21
C THR A 476 15.25 -12.72 -23.98
N GLU A 477 15.83 -11.74 -23.26
CA GLU A 477 16.50 -11.92 -21.99
C GLU A 477 15.70 -11.29 -20.87
N GLN A 478 15.76 -11.87 -19.68
CA GLN A 478 15.11 -11.36 -18.45
C GLN A 478 13.63 -10.99 -18.68
N GLY A 479 12.93 -11.80 -19.51
CA GLY A 479 11.53 -11.60 -19.81
C GLY A 479 10.63 -11.98 -18.65
N GLN A 480 9.45 -11.33 -18.57
CA GLN A 480 8.42 -11.66 -17.59
C GLN A 480 7.03 -11.28 -18.03
N VAL A 481 6.06 -11.99 -17.47
CA VAL A 481 4.63 -11.63 -17.45
C VAL A 481 4.17 -11.64 -16.01
N SER A 482 3.42 -10.61 -15.60
CA SER A 482 2.81 -10.54 -14.28
C SER A 482 1.35 -10.11 -14.38
N VAL A 483 0.49 -10.67 -13.53
CA VAL A 483 -0.93 -10.32 -13.41
C VAL A 483 -1.28 -10.26 -11.93
N GLY A 484 -1.93 -9.19 -11.52
CA GLY A 484 -2.41 -9.00 -10.16
C GLY A 484 -3.88 -8.61 -10.12
N ILE A 485 -4.60 -9.09 -9.13
CA ILE A 485 -5.99 -8.74 -8.83
C ILE A 485 -6.10 -8.45 -7.34
N ASN A 486 -6.61 -7.27 -7.01
CA ASN A 486 -6.93 -6.86 -5.66
C ASN A 486 -8.42 -6.55 -5.57
N TYR A 487 -9.08 -7.13 -4.61
CA TYR A 487 -10.50 -6.89 -4.35
C TYR A 487 -10.71 -6.64 -2.87
N PHE A 488 -11.60 -5.71 -2.55
CA PHE A 488 -12.18 -5.64 -1.22
C PHE A 488 -13.69 -5.37 -1.28
N SER A 489 -14.42 -6.02 -0.37
CA SER A 489 -15.88 -5.92 -0.30
C SER A 489 -16.33 -4.56 0.23
N ASN A 490 -17.61 -4.25 0.03
CA ASN A 490 -18.27 -3.21 0.81
C ASN A 490 -18.22 -3.57 2.31
N LEU A 491 -18.39 -2.56 3.16
CA LEU A 491 -18.52 -2.78 4.60
C LEU A 491 -19.85 -3.46 4.93
N ILE A 492 -19.76 -4.58 5.60
CA ILE A 492 -20.89 -5.33 6.14
C ILE A 492 -21.02 -4.99 7.62
N SER A 493 -22.22 -4.57 8.05
CA SER A 493 -22.47 -4.25 9.46
C SER A 493 -22.86 -5.50 10.24
N LEU A 494 -22.18 -5.76 11.35
CA LEU A 494 -22.47 -6.83 12.30
C LEU A 494 -22.64 -6.21 13.69
N GLY A 495 -23.85 -5.80 14.02
CA GLY A 495 -24.08 -4.97 15.21
C GLY A 495 -23.26 -3.66 15.13
N ASN A 496 -22.48 -3.38 16.17
CA ASN A 496 -21.60 -2.22 16.24
C ASN A 496 -20.25 -2.42 15.51
N SER A 497 -19.93 -3.66 15.13
CA SER A 497 -18.72 -3.97 14.37
C SER A 497 -18.96 -3.89 12.87
N LYS A 498 -17.89 -3.79 12.10
CA LYS A 498 -17.90 -3.80 10.64
C LYS A 498 -16.98 -4.89 10.11
N ILE A 499 -17.42 -5.57 9.05
CA ILE A 499 -16.62 -6.60 8.38
C ILE A 499 -16.27 -6.13 6.98
N ARG A 500 -15.05 -6.42 6.55
CA ARG A 500 -14.59 -6.27 5.18
C ARG A 500 -13.76 -7.47 4.77
N ASN A 501 -14.01 -7.98 3.57
CA ASN A 501 -13.26 -9.09 3.00
C ASN A 501 -12.28 -8.55 1.95
N PHE A 502 -11.09 -9.12 1.92
CA PHE A 502 -10.03 -8.81 0.98
C PHE A 502 -9.62 -10.06 0.23
N VAL A 503 -9.38 -9.91 -1.07
CA VAL A 503 -8.83 -10.96 -1.93
C VAL A 503 -7.66 -10.37 -2.69
N TYR A 504 -6.54 -11.06 -2.63
CA TYR A 504 -5.35 -10.73 -3.38
C TYR A 504 -4.92 -11.94 -4.21
N LEU A 505 -4.73 -11.76 -5.51
CA LEU A 505 -4.22 -12.77 -6.41
C LEU A 505 -3.06 -12.19 -7.20
N HIS A 506 -1.98 -12.94 -7.29
CA HIS A 506 -0.82 -12.56 -8.07
C HIS A 506 -0.25 -13.75 -8.82
N TYR A 507 0.09 -13.56 -10.09
CA TYR A 507 0.80 -14.51 -10.92
C TYR A 507 1.97 -13.81 -11.60
N THR A 508 3.15 -14.43 -11.52
CA THR A 508 4.35 -13.98 -12.23
C THR A 508 5.02 -15.17 -12.88
N ARG A 509 5.44 -15.01 -14.14
CA ARG A 509 6.25 -15.98 -14.88
C ARG A 509 7.41 -15.28 -15.54
N GLY A 510 8.62 -15.79 -15.31
CA GLY A 510 9.85 -15.38 -15.97
C GLY A 510 10.24 -16.31 -17.11
N PHE A 511 10.83 -15.75 -18.17
CA PHE A 511 11.41 -16.48 -19.28
C PHE A 511 12.72 -15.82 -19.71
N GLY A 512 13.70 -16.62 -20.14
CA GLY A 512 15.05 -16.12 -20.44
C GLY A 512 15.72 -15.40 -19.25
N ARG A 513 15.38 -15.80 -18.02
CA ARG A 513 15.93 -15.20 -16.78
C ARG A 513 17.35 -15.70 -16.52
N TYR A 514 18.17 -14.86 -15.91
CA TYR A 514 19.50 -15.23 -15.45
C TYR A 514 19.44 -16.32 -14.38
N ALA A 515 20.54 -17.07 -14.22
CA ALA A 515 20.59 -18.22 -13.33
C ALA A 515 20.23 -17.88 -11.88
N ASN A 516 20.68 -16.73 -11.40
CA ASN A 516 20.43 -16.23 -10.04
C ASN A 516 19.09 -15.50 -9.86
N GLU A 517 18.33 -15.29 -10.93
CA GLU A 517 17.04 -14.61 -10.86
C GLU A 517 15.89 -15.59 -10.75
N HIS A 518 15.31 -15.69 -9.58
CA HIS A 518 14.19 -16.59 -9.32
C HIS A 518 13.15 -15.96 -8.41
N LEU A 519 11.97 -16.52 -8.47
CA LEU A 519 10.88 -16.27 -7.54
C LEU A 519 11.02 -17.21 -6.34
N ASN A 520 10.57 -16.78 -5.19
CA ASN A 520 10.45 -17.57 -3.98
C ASN A 520 9.13 -17.26 -3.26
N PHE A 521 8.85 -17.92 -2.14
CA PHE A 521 7.64 -17.67 -1.35
C PHE A 521 7.74 -16.41 -0.46
N ILE A 522 8.92 -15.83 -0.29
CA ILE A 522 9.16 -14.69 0.60
C ILE A 522 8.93 -13.36 -0.14
N ALA A 523 9.22 -13.32 -1.44
CA ALA A 523 9.17 -12.10 -2.24
C ALA A 523 7.75 -11.54 -2.38
N ASP A 524 7.64 -10.22 -2.49
CA ASP A 524 6.43 -9.49 -2.86
C ASP A 524 5.22 -9.73 -1.92
N ASN A 525 5.38 -9.40 -0.64
CA ASN A 525 4.38 -9.66 0.41
C ASN A 525 4.12 -11.14 0.67
N GLY A 526 5.17 -11.95 0.57
CA GLY A 526 5.15 -13.37 0.75
C GLY A 526 4.53 -13.85 2.07
N PHE A 527 4.50 -15.14 2.22
CA PHE A 527 3.87 -15.78 3.37
C PHE A 527 4.50 -15.34 4.69
N SER A 528 3.72 -14.66 5.51
CA SER A 528 4.13 -14.31 6.86
C SER A 528 4.39 -15.58 7.68
N GLY A 529 5.57 -15.65 8.30
CA GLY A 529 5.98 -16.83 9.07
C GLY A 529 6.74 -17.90 8.28
N TYR A 530 6.98 -17.70 6.99
CA TYR A 530 7.84 -18.54 6.18
C TYR A 530 9.19 -17.83 5.91
N SER A 531 10.31 -18.53 6.06
CA SER A 531 11.63 -17.91 5.97
C SER A 531 12.70 -18.74 5.23
N ASN A 532 12.30 -19.66 4.35
CA ASN A 532 13.25 -20.39 3.52
C ASN A 532 13.35 -19.78 2.12
N ASP A 533 14.52 -19.29 1.74
CA ASP A 533 14.86 -18.71 0.44
C ASP A 533 15.48 -19.71 -0.56
N SER A 534 15.80 -20.93 -0.10
CA SER A 534 16.44 -21.96 -0.93
C SER A 534 15.47 -22.59 -1.93
N ILE A 535 14.14 -22.43 -1.75
CA ILE A 535 13.14 -22.94 -2.67
C ILE A 535 12.82 -21.87 -3.70
N ASN A 536 13.19 -22.15 -4.93
CA ASN A 536 13.20 -21.21 -6.03
C ASN A 536 12.42 -21.73 -7.23
N GLY A 537 11.82 -20.80 -7.98
CA GLY A 537 11.08 -21.11 -9.21
C GLY A 537 11.17 -19.99 -10.24
N ARG A 538 10.57 -20.22 -11.39
CA ARG A 538 10.48 -19.25 -12.48
C ARG A 538 9.06 -18.76 -12.71
N GLN A 539 8.08 -19.44 -12.11
CA GLN A 539 6.69 -19.01 -12.10
C GLN A 539 6.10 -19.21 -10.70
N ARG A 540 5.31 -18.23 -10.28
CA ARG A 540 4.64 -18.21 -8.98
C ARG A 540 3.20 -17.76 -9.14
N PHE A 541 2.29 -18.48 -8.53
CA PHE A 541 0.91 -18.08 -8.32
C PHE A 541 0.66 -17.95 -6.82
N SER A 542 0.00 -16.91 -6.38
CA SER A 542 -0.41 -16.73 -5.00
C SER A 542 -1.83 -16.18 -4.91
N ILE A 543 -2.58 -16.67 -3.93
CA ILE A 543 -3.88 -16.13 -3.55
C ILE A 543 -3.91 -15.98 -2.04
N SER A 544 -4.40 -14.83 -1.58
CA SER A 544 -4.59 -14.51 -0.17
C SER A 544 -6.02 -14.03 0.03
N LEU A 545 -6.71 -14.63 0.99
CA LEU A 545 -8.06 -14.29 1.41
C LEU A 545 -7.99 -13.82 2.85
N GLU A 546 -8.58 -12.68 3.15
CA GLU A 546 -8.61 -12.14 4.50
C GLU A 546 -9.96 -11.53 4.81
N SER A 547 -10.51 -11.87 5.97
CA SER A 547 -11.74 -11.27 6.52
C SER A 547 -11.40 -10.51 7.78
N VAL A 548 -11.65 -9.19 7.77
CA VAL A 548 -11.31 -8.28 8.87
C VAL A 548 -12.57 -7.80 9.55
N LEU A 549 -12.65 -8.05 10.85
CA LEU A 549 -13.68 -7.56 11.77
C LEU A 549 -13.14 -6.32 12.51
N PHE A 550 -13.59 -5.15 12.15
CA PHE A 550 -13.27 -3.90 12.83
C PHE A 550 -14.13 -3.75 14.08
N SER A 551 -13.46 -3.76 15.22
CA SER A 551 -14.09 -3.61 16.54
C SER A 551 -14.44 -2.14 16.81
N PRO A 552 -15.59 -1.83 17.44
CA PRO A 552 -15.90 -0.48 17.90
C PRO A 552 -15.08 -0.06 19.13
N VAL A 553 -14.34 -0.97 19.74
CA VAL A 553 -13.57 -0.71 20.96
C VAL A 553 -12.41 0.22 20.64
N ASN A 554 -12.33 1.32 21.41
CA ASN A 554 -11.22 2.24 21.43
C ASN A 554 -10.60 2.26 22.84
N LEU A 555 -9.30 2.02 22.93
CA LEU A 555 -8.57 1.95 24.17
C LEU A 555 -7.35 2.85 24.08
N TYR A 556 -7.34 4.00 24.75
CA TYR A 556 -6.29 5.03 24.66
C TYR A 556 -5.98 5.51 23.24
N GLY A 557 -7.00 5.63 22.40
CA GLY A 557 -6.82 5.92 20.98
C GLY A 557 -6.40 4.70 20.15
N PHE A 558 -6.10 3.55 20.77
CA PHE A 558 -5.88 2.31 20.05
C PHE A 558 -7.20 1.67 19.63
N ARG A 559 -7.29 1.36 18.36
CA ARG A 559 -8.40 0.64 17.75
C ARG A 559 -7.94 -0.74 17.34
N PHE A 560 -8.85 -1.70 17.38
CA PHE A 560 -8.56 -3.11 17.20
C PHE A 560 -9.34 -3.65 16.01
N ALA A 561 -8.70 -4.52 15.25
CA ALA A 561 -9.37 -5.36 14.28
C ALA A 561 -8.89 -6.81 14.41
N PHE A 562 -9.84 -7.73 14.36
CA PHE A 562 -9.57 -9.16 14.33
C PHE A 562 -9.66 -9.64 12.89
N PHE A 563 -8.80 -10.54 12.48
CA PHE A 563 -8.85 -11.06 11.13
C PHE A 563 -8.60 -12.55 11.07
N GLY A 564 -9.29 -13.20 10.15
CA GLY A 564 -8.99 -14.56 9.70
C GLY A 564 -8.39 -14.51 8.30
N PHE A 565 -7.45 -15.38 8.01
CA PHE A 565 -6.79 -15.42 6.71
C PHE A 565 -6.56 -16.84 6.21
N THR A 566 -6.47 -16.96 4.89
CA THR A 566 -6.04 -18.18 4.19
C THR A 566 -5.18 -17.77 3.01
N ASP A 567 -3.97 -18.31 2.95
CA ASP A 567 -3.03 -18.06 1.87
C ASP A 567 -2.66 -19.37 1.16
N LEU A 568 -2.50 -19.32 -0.15
CA LEU A 568 -2.00 -20.42 -0.97
C LEU A 568 -1.01 -19.86 -2.00
N ALA A 569 0.15 -20.49 -2.14
CA ALA A 569 1.06 -20.21 -3.24
C ALA A 569 1.59 -21.50 -3.87
N LEU A 570 1.80 -21.41 -5.18
CA LEU A 570 2.39 -22.42 -6.03
C LEU A 570 3.65 -21.83 -6.66
N LEU A 571 4.75 -22.59 -6.67
CA LEU A 571 6.04 -22.17 -7.20
C LEU A 571 6.65 -23.30 -8.00
N SER A 572 7.00 -23.06 -9.27
CA SER A 572 7.59 -24.11 -10.13
C SER A 572 8.59 -23.55 -11.15
N GLY A 573 9.30 -24.43 -11.83
CA GLY A 573 10.18 -24.12 -12.96
C GLY A 573 9.42 -23.63 -14.19
N THR A 574 10.12 -23.05 -15.17
CA THR A 574 9.47 -22.46 -16.38
C THR A 574 8.88 -23.53 -17.31
N ALA A 575 9.51 -24.70 -17.39
CA ALA A 575 9.09 -25.79 -18.28
C ALA A 575 8.07 -26.74 -17.62
N GLU A 576 7.78 -26.56 -16.35
CA GLU A 576 6.91 -27.42 -15.57
C GLU A 576 5.51 -26.81 -15.45
N TYR A 577 4.51 -27.66 -15.21
CA TYR A 577 3.20 -27.17 -14.82
C TYR A 577 3.28 -26.51 -13.42
N LEU A 578 2.50 -25.47 -13.21
CA LEU A 578 2.48 -24.76 -11.93
C LEU A 578 2.17 -25.68 -10.75
N THR A 579 1.35 -26.72 -10.98
CA THR A 579 0.92 -27.69 -9.97
C THR A 579 1.93 -28.80 -9.70
N SER A 580 2.96 -28.96 -10.51
CA SER A 580 4.02 -29.98 -10.31
C SER A 580 5.16 -29.49 -9.42
N GLY A 581 5.17 -28.20 -9.08
CA GLY A 581 6.19 -27.59 -8.25
C GLY A 581 5.85 -27.63 -6.75
N TYR A 582 6.40 -26.67 -6.02
CA TYR A 582 6.20 -26.54 -4.57
C TYR A 582 4.89 -25.83 -4.25
N THR A 583 4.21 -26.33 -3.23
CA THR A 583 2.98 -25.72 -2.69
C THR A 583 3.22 -25.28 -1.25
N LEU A 584 2.81 -24.06 -0.95
CA LEU A 584 2.78 -23.52 0.42
C LEU A 584 1.37 -23.01 0.72
N SER A 585 0.82 -23.38 1.86
CA SER A 585 -0.45 -22.83 2.32
C SER A 585 -0.41 -22.49 3.79
N SER A 586 -1.18 -21.46 4.15
CA SER A 586 -1.38 -21.09 5.55
C SER A 586 -2.84 -20.74 5.80
N ILE A 587 -3.31 -21.03 7.02
CA ILE A 587 -4.60 -20.62 7.55
C ILE A 587 -4.42 -20.14 8.97
N GLY A 588 -5.09 -19.08 9.36
CA GLY A 588 -4.90 -18.57 10.70
C GLY A 588 -5.79 -17.39 11.05
N VAL A 589 -5.49 -16.84 12.21
CA VAL A 589 -6.17 -15.67 12.76
C VAL A 589 -5.14 -14.66 13.25
N GLY A 590 -5.58 -13.44 13.44
CA GLY A 590 -4.72 -12.40 13.99
C GLY A 590 -5.50 -11.22 14.56
N ILE A 591 -4.75 -10.35 15.17
CA ILE A 591 -5.22 -9.07 15.69
C ILE A 591 -4.34 -7.96 15.17
N ARG A 592 -4.96 -6.87 14.72
CA ARG A 592 -4.33 -5.60 14.38
C ARG A 592 -4.73 -4.54 15.36
N PHE A 593 -3.79 -3.70 15.73
CA PHE A 593 -4.05 -2.52 16.54
C PHE A 593 -3.29 -1.33 15.99
N ARG A 594 -3.98 -0.20 16.00
CA ARG A 594 -3.49 1.07 15.49
C ARG A 594 -3.98 2.22 16.33
N ASN A 595 -3.13 3.19 16.54
CA ASN A 595 -3.50 4.48 17.09
C ASN A 595 -3.31 5.56 16.02
N ASP A 596 -4.40 6.14 15.53
CA ASP A 596 -4.38 7.12 14.43
C ASP A 596 -3.74 8.45 14.85
N ASN A 597 -3.68 8.75 16.15
CA ASN A 597 -3.03 9.97 16.67
C ASN A 597 -1.50 9.86 16.71
N LEU A 598 -0.95 8.66 16.56
CA LEU A 598 0.48 8.39 16.63
C LEU A 598 1.04 8.05 15.25
N VAL A 599 2.29 8.39 15.01
CA VAL A 599 2.98 8.03 13.75
C VAL A 599 3.43 6.57 13.69
N PHE A 600 3.01 5.75 14.63
CA PHE A 600 3.31 4.33 14.59
C PHE A 600 2.60 3.64 13.43
N ASN A 601 3.29 2.70 12.83
CA ASN A 601 2.64 1.77 11.92
C ASN A 601 1.61 0.93 12.67
N THR A 602 0.62 0.43 11.96
CA THR A 602 -0.26 -0.62 12.48
C THR A 602 0.58 -1.81 12.89
N PHE A 603 0.35 -2.34 14.08
CA PHE A 603 0.95 -3.59 14.52
C PHE A 603 -0.03 -4.72 14.33
N GLN A 604 0.46 -5.86 13.87
CA GLN A 604 -0.33 -7.08 13.81
C GLN A 604 0.41 -8.26 14.45
N ILE A 605 -0.38 -9.09 15.10
CA ILE A 605 0.04 -10.40 15.59
C ILE A 605 -0.75 -11.42 14.77
N ARG A 606 -0.06 -12.32 14.07
CA ARG A 606 -0.66 -13.41 13.30
C ARG A 606 -0.29 -14.74 13.92
N ILE A 607 -1.24 -15.64 13.98
CA ILE A 607 -1.06 -17.03 14.38
C ILE A 607 -1.51 -17.88 13.18
N GLY A 608 -0.57 -18.58 12.57
CA GLY A 608 -0.79 -19.36 11.35
C GLY A 608 -0.49 -20.84 11.54
N TYR A 609 -1.32 -21.68 10.94
CA TYR A 609 -1.08 -23.09 10.72
C TYR A 609 -0.78 -23.31 9.23
N PHE A 610 0.21 -24.14 8.91
CA PHE A 610 0.70 -24.38 7.57
C PHE A 610 0.42 -25.84 7.16
N PRO A 611 -0.78 -26.14 6.62
CA PRO A 611 -1.16 -27.51 6.25
C PRO A 611 -0.32 -28.09 5.11
N LEU A 612 0.17 -27.26 4.20
CA LEU A 612 1.06 -27.64 3.11
C LEU A 612 2.30 -26.74 3.19
N ALA A 613 3.45 -27.37 3.36
CA ALA A 613 4.73 -26.69 3.33
C ALA A 613 5.78 -27.60 2.69
N PRO A 614 6.68 -27.05 1.87
CA PRO A 614 7.79 -27.81 1.32
C PRO A 614 8.69 -28.40 2.41
N VAL A 615 9.35 -29.52 2.10
CA VAL A 615 10.33 -30.15 3.00
C VAL A 615 11.46 -29.14 3.32
N TYR A 616 11.95 -29.16 4.55
CA TYR A 616 12.95 -28.23 5.09
C TYR A 616 12.48 -26.77 5.25
N SER A 617 11.18 -26.51 5.23
CA SER A 617 10.64 -25.18 5.51
C SER A 617 10.95 -24.71 6.93
N ARG A 618 11.39 -23.46 7.07
CA ARG A 618 11.50 -22.80 8.37
C ARG A 618 10.20 -22.01 8.59
N ILE A 619 9.40 -22.50 9.53
CA ILE A 619 8.08 -21.93 9.82
C ILE A 619 8.10 -21.34 11.21
N THR A 620 7.62 -20.10 11.34
CA THR A 620 7.35 -19.40 12.59
C THR A 620 5.84 -19.20 12.69
N PRO A 621 5.12 -20.03 13.48
CA PRO A 621 3.66 -19.97 13.55
C PRO A 621 3.10 -18.64 14.08
N VAL A 622 3.85 -17.96 14.95
CA VAL A 622 3.47 -16.66 15.50
C VAL A 622 4.36 -15.58 14.93
N THR A 623 3.79 -14.60 14.28
CA THR A 623 4.53 -13.46 13.70
C THR A 623 4.00 -12.15 14.22
N ILE A 624 4.91 -11.23 14.49
CA ILE A 624 4.63 -9.84 14.83
C ILE A 624 5.22 -9.00 13.71
N SER A 625 4.41 -8.16 13.07
CA SER A 625 4.88 -7.34 11.94
C SER A 625 4.10 -6.03 11.87
N GLY A 626 4.59 -5.09 11.09
CA GLY A 626 3.77 -3.99 10.59
C GLY A 626 2.65 -4.55 9.71
N GLU A 627 1.56 -3.81 9.54
CA GLU A 627 0.48 -4.20 8.65
C GLU A 627 1.00 -4.31 7.22
N GLN A 628 0.84 -5.48 6.62
CA GLN A 628 1.00 -5.64 5.19
C GLN A 628 -0.28 -5.13 4.52
N GLN A 629 -0.22 -3.93 4.01
CA GLN A 629 -1.38 -3.31 3.38
C GLN A 629 -1.35 -3.58 1.88
N LEU A 630 -2.44 -4.13 1.39
CA LEU A 630 -2.72 -4.24 -0.04
C LEU A 630 -3.14 -2.85 -0.55
N HIS A 631 -2.17 -1.98 -0.79
CA HIS A 631 -2.44 -0.67 -1.37
C HIS A 631 -2.71 -0.81 -2.87
N PRO A 632 -3.90 -0.41 -3.36
CA PRO A 632 -4.10 -0.26 -4.78
C PRO A 632 -3.12 0.79 -5.29
N SER A 633 -2.41 0.44 -6.36
CA SER A 633 -1.48 1.37 -7.00
C SER A 633 -2.24 2.56 -7.58
N ASN A 634 -1.65 3.73 -7.50
CA ASN A 634 -2.14 4.91 -8.21
C ASN A 634 -2.01 4.70 -9.73
N PHE A 635 -2.89 5.33 -10.50
CA PHE A 635 -2.81 5.38 -11.96
C PHE A 635 -1.88 6.51 -12.47
N ASP A 636 -0.98 6.97 -11.62
CA ASP A 636 0.13 7.82 -12.00
C ASP A 636 1.23 6.95 -12.61
N SER A 637 1.73 7.33 -13.78
CA SER A 637 2.73 6.52 -14.49
C SER A 637 4.08 6.45 -13.75
N GLY A 638 4.34 7.37 -12.83
CA GLY A 638 5.64 7.51 -12.20
C GLY A 638 6.79 7.75 -13.20
N PRO A 639 8.05 7.61 -12.80
CA PRO A 639 9.18 7.61 -13.73
C PRO A 639 9.12 6.41 -14.68
N PRO A 640 9.73 6.49 -15.88
CA PRO A 640 10.00 5.32 -16.70
C PRO A 640 10.76 4.27 -15.89
N ALA A 641 10.30 3.01 -15.88
CA ALA A 641 10.90 1.99 -15.04
C ALA A 641 10.89 0.62 -15.73
N ILE A 642 11.87 -0.20 -15.38
CA ILE A 642 11.86 -1.64 -15.66
C ILE A 642 10.82 -2.27 -14.73
N ILE A 643 9.94 -3.11 -15.29
CA ILE A 643 8.95 -3.85 -14.49
C ILE A 643 9.71 -4.85 -13.61
N PRO A 644 9.55 -4.83 -12.27
CA PRO A 644 10.29 -5.72 -11.39
C PRO A 644 9.81 -7.16 -11.51
N TYR A 645 10.76 -8.11 -11.53
CA TYR A 645 10.48 -9.54 -11.47
C TYR A 645 10.39 -10.00 -10.01
N LYS A 646 9.17 -10.19 -9.52
CA LYS A 646 8.93 -10.56 -8.12
C LYS A 646 7.54 -11.17 -7.89
#